data_8823b65cfcc1b20589ee0c8e8a6abeb8
#
_entry.id   8823b65cfcc1b20589ee0c8e8a6abeb8
#
_cell.length_a   1.000
_cell.length_b   1.000
_cell.length_c   1.000
_cell.angle_alpha   90.00
_cell.angle_beta   90.00
_cell.angle_gamma   90.00
#
_symmetry.space_group_name_H-M   'P 1'
#
loop_
_entity.id
_entity.type
_entity.pdbx_description
1 polymer ?
#
loop_
_entity_poly.entity_id
_entity_poly.type
_entity_poly.pdbx_seq_one_letter_code
_entity_poly.pdbx_strand_id
1 'polypeptide(L)'
;MRCRVIALTAVVVALPFRADSQAVRASNVTAVAVRASQPPNIDGRGDDAVWQRAPKFSEFRQFQPRADTTASLKTEFQVAYDEKHLFVFVRMYDTSPDSIMHALSRRDVRGPSDQIKLIIDSYDDKRSGYQFAVNPDGVKRDYSISNDSNEDDSWNGVWDVETTVDSLGWTAEFRIPLSQLRYAAQPSHTFGFGIWRDIERYNERVAWPPFSPTRNGFVSQMGRLTGIDGITTARRLELTPYTVTKNVQQSLPNSRYNRDQQITAGADLKFGITPNVTLDATVNPDFGQVEADPAVVNLTAFETFFDERRPFFVEGTGLYQFSLNCFIVVDCSTNEGLFYSRRIGRAPSLSGLYGDATTPTSTSIIAATKLTGRSRSGLSFGVLNAATKEVEGTNNRTVEPFANYAVVRAQQDMRGGEAGISLIGTAVNRSVDSFTDPFLHRSAYATGATFRNRFHQGQYELAGQFAASLVNGAPEVIYRTQRSPVHYYQQPGDKLEVDSGRTSLSGHAEQIKFGKYGGGITRFETSIVRQSPGFEVNDIGFLRRADIVDWSTWAALSFRTARWIYRWAQVNGNHWEQWNTSGTRLDNALNFNGHMGLNNNWDVHLGGTVGPLSESYCDRCTRGGPSLRKSGGFFPWGGVNTDSRKVVSGGMWFNASRTDEGKSHGIGLNPYINFRFSSRMQAGVGFGYQQNRNNTQWFGNFSDSLGTTHYSFAHLNQRTVSMNARVNYTFTPDLTFEFYGQPFVSTGTYSDIRQVSSTPGAEDYDARFSPFTPPPETNTAFKFTQLRTNAVARWEYRPGSTLFIVWQHGRQDASNRTNGQSWMRDYGDLFGLHPDNTFLIKAAYWLNR
;
A
#
# COMPACT_ATOMS: atom_id res chain seq x y z
N MET A 1 -11.06 6.70 -44.97
CA MET A 1 -11.58 6.58 -43.62
C MET A 1 -11.39 7.90 -42.91
N ARG A 2 -12.48 8.62 -42.68
CA ARG A 2 -12.43 10.01 -42.15
C ARG A 2 -12.56 9.97 -40.64
N CYS A 3 -11.47 10.29 -39.91
CA CYS A 3 -11.54 10.58 -38.48
C CYS A 3 -12.39 11.82 -38.23
N ARG A 4 -13.54 11.66 -37.61
CA ARG A 4 -14.29 12.77 -37.01
C ARG A 4 -13.78 12.93 -35.57
N VAL A 5 -12.96 13.96 -35.38
CA VAL A 5 -12.64 14.49 -34.06
C VAL A 5 -13.92 15.15 -33.52
N ILE A 6 -14.53 14.56 -32.52
CA ILE A 6 -15.61 15.20 -31.76
C ILE A 6 -14.94 16.04 -30.69
N ALA A 7 -14.88 17.35 -30.92
CA ALA A 7 -14.47 18.32 -29.91
C ALA A 7 -15.57 18.41 -28.84
N LEU A 8 -15.39 17.82 -27.68
CA LEU A 8 -16.21 18.07 -26.51
C LEU A 8 -15.79 19.43 -25.92
N THR A 9 -16.56 20.45 -26.20
CA THR A 9 -16.37 21.78 -25.62
C THR A 9 -16.80 21.72 -24.15
N ALA A 10 -15.85 21.64 -23.25
CA ALA A 10 -16.10 21.83 -21.83
C ALA A 10 -16.44 23.30 -21.60
N VAL A 11 -17.70 23.61 -21.34
CA VAL A 11 -18.13 24.92 -20.86
C VAL A 11 -17.61 25.09 -19.43
N VAL A 12 -16.43 25.65 -19.29
CA VAL A 12 -15.94 26.18 -18.02
C VAL A 12 -16.66 27.49 -17.78
N VAL A 13 -17.65 27.48 -16.89
CA VAL A 13 -18.25 28.70 -16.35
C VAL A 13 -17.18 29.41 -15.54
N ALA A 14 -16.50 30.35 -16.12
CA ALA A 14 -15.55 31.23 -15.46
C ALA A 14 -16.33 32.25 -14.61
N LEU A 15 -16.59 31.89 -13.36
CA LEU A 15 -16.96 32.88 -12.33
C LEU A 15 -15.65 33.57 -11.89
N PRO A 16 -15.55 34.89 -11.95
CA PRO A 16 -14.40 35.63 -11.45
C PRO A 16 -14.46 35.70 -9.93
N PHE A 17 -13.96 34.70 -9.25
CA PHE A 17 -13.63 34.83 -7.83
C PHE A 17 -12.24 35.47 -7.71
N ARG A 18 -12.20 36.76 -7.32
CA ARG A 18 -10.99 37.35 -6.77
C ARG A 18 -10.65 36.62 -5.47
N ALA A 19 -9.73 35.67 -5.53
CA ALA A 19 -9.02 35.18 -4.37
C ALA A 19 -7.80 36.08 -4.19
N ASP A 20 -7.83 36.96 -3.22
CA ASP A 20 -6.64 37.58 -2.68
C ASP A 20 -5.79 36.47 -2.03
N SER A 21 -4.98 35.81 -2.82
CA SER A 21 -3.94 34.93 -2.33
C SER A 21 -2.75 35.82 -1.97
N GLN A 22 -2.65 36.20 -0.72
CA GLN A 22 -1.35 36.55 -0.18
C GLN A 22 -0.48 35.28 -0.31
N ALA A 23 0.43 35.30 -1.26
CA ALA A 23 1.44 34.26 -1.40
C ALA A 23 2.30 34.26 -0.14
N VAL A 24 2.05 33.33 0.76
CA VAL A 24 3.00 33.04 1.84
C VAL A 24 4.31 32.63 1.15
N ARG A 25 5.31 33.51 1.17
CA ARG A 25 6.64 33.24 0.65
C ARG A 25 7.16 31.98 1.31
N ALA A 26 7.85 31.13 0.56
CA ALA A 26 8.65 30.02 1.13
C ALA A 26 9.43 30.59 2.30
N SER A 27 9.23 30.06 3.50
CA SER A 27 9.66 30.72 4.72
C SER A 27 11.18 30.78 4.76
N ASN A 28 11.77 31.98 4.72
CA ASN A 28 13.15 32.21 5.16
C ASN A 28 13.26 32.17 6.69
N VAL A 29 12.34 31.48 7.35
CA VAL A 29 12.31 31.35 8.81
C VAL A 29 13.40 30.38 9.21
N THR A 30 14.27 30.86 10.08
CA THR A 30 15.47 30.11 10.49
C THR A 30 15.47 29.97 12.03
N ALA A 31 15.69 28.74 12.49
CA ALA A 31 16.07 28.45 13.85
C ALA A 31 17.58 28.23 13.96
N VAL A 32 18.14 28.47 15.15
CA VAL A 32 19.57 28.30 15.39
C VAL A 32 19.75 27.26 16.49
N ALA A 33 20.57 26.26 16.23
CA ALA A 33 21.00 25.27 17.21
C ALA A 33 22.21 25.78 17.99
N VAL A 34 22.29 25.50 19.28
CA VAL A 34 23.45 25.83 20.12
C VAL A 34 24.24 24.57 20.47
N ARG A 35 25.56 24.67 20.51
CA ARG A 35 26.41 23.54 20.90
C ARG A 35 26.32 23.31 22.40
N ALA A 36 25.93 22.07 22.78
CA ALA A 36 25.90 21.67 24.19
C ALA A 36 27.32 21.34 24.68
N SER A 37 27.75 21.94 25.76
CA SER A 37 29.04 21.59 26.40
C SER A 37 28.96 20.27 27.17
N GLN A 38 27.77 19.94 27.65
CA GLN A 38 27.38 18.65 28.22
C GLN A 38 26.02 18.26 27.65
N PRO A 39 25.79 16.99 27.29
CA PRO A 39 24.48 16.52 26.84
C PRO A 39 23.41 16.79 27.90
N PRO A 40 22.19 17.22 27.53
CA PRO A 40 21.11 17.30 28.48
C PRO A 40 20.70 15.89 28.97
N ASN A 41 20.15 15.86 30.17
CA ASN A 41 19.52 14.66 30.72
C ASN A 41 18.11 14.56 30.12
N ILE A 42 17.85 13.51 29.37
CA ILE A 42 16.55 13.34 28.71
C ILE A 42 15.53 12.85 29.75
N ASP A 43 14.87 13.78 30.40
CA ASP A 43 13.85 13.51 31.45
C ASP A 43 12.54 14.29 31.21
N GLY A 44 12.44 14.99 30.08
CA GLY A 44 11.29 15.81 29.71
C GLY A 44 11.24 17.15 30.41
N ARG A 45 12.31 17.60 31.06
CA ARG A 45 12.39 18.88 31.80
C ARG A 45 13.35 19.82 31.10
N GLY A 46 13.00 21.07 31.02
CA GLY A 46 13.82 22.10 30.36
C GLY A 46 14.72 22.86 31.36
N ASP A 47 15.23 22.22 32.41
CA ASP A 47 16.04 22.83 33.45
C ASP A 47 17.55 22.64 33.26
N ASP A 48 17.98 21.85 32.29
CA ASP A 48 19.39 21.70 31.91
C ASP A 48 20.04 23.03 31.45
N ALA A 49 21.33 23.17 31.74
CA ALA A 49 22.09 24.40 31.46
C ALA A 49 22.08 24.79 29.96
N VAL A 50 21.94 23.84 29.05
CA VAL A 50 21.88 24.09 27.62
C VAL A 50 20.58 24.81 27.26
N TRP A 51 19.45 24.45 27.87
CA TRP A 51 18.15 25.05 27.61
C TRP A 51 18.03 26.49 28.14
N GLN A 52 18.81 26.83 29.14
CA GLN A 52 18.87 28.23 29.65
C GLN A 52 19.57 29.17 28.64
N ARG A 53 20.43 28.63 27.75
CA ARG A 53 21.19 29.40 26.75
C ARG A 53 20.61 29.35 25.35
N ALA A 54 19.90 28.28 25.04
CA ALA A 54 19.34 28.09 23.70
C ALA A 54 18.20 29.08 23.43
N PRO A 55 18.17 29.71 22.24
CA PRO A 55 17.08 30.64 21.90
C PRO A 55 15.75 29.92 21.81
N LYS A 56 14.67 30.60 22.23
CA LYS A 56 13.30 30.11 22.15
C LYS A 56 12.62 30.60 20.88
N PHE A 57 11.94 29.70 20.20
CA PHE A 57 11.15 29.96 18.99
C PHE A 57 9.69 29.64 19.28
N SER A 58 8.73 30.45 18.84
CA SER A 58 7.32 30.33 19.25
C SER A 58 6.30 30.74 18.18
N GLU A 59 6.71 31.15 16.99
CA GLU A 59 5.80 31.70 15.97
C GLU A 59 5.03 30.59 15.22
N PHE A 60 4.25 29.77 15.94
CA PHE A 60 3.42 28.73 15.35
C PHE A 60 2.14 29.33 14.75
N ARG A 61 1.79 28.83 13.55
CA ARG A 61 0.56 29.19 12.85
C ARG A 61 -0.33 27.98 12.64
N GLN A 62 -1.63 28.19 12.82
CA GLN A 62 -2.62 27.16 12.53
C GLN A 62 -2.72 26.93 11.01
N PHE A 63 -2.80 25.68 10.60
CA PHE A 63 -3.10 25.31 9.22
C PHE A 63 -4.34 24.41 9.08
N GLN A 64 -4.88 23.95 10.19
CA GLN A 64 -6.15 23.22 10.30
C GLN A 64 -6.82 23.57 11.64
N PRO A 65 -8.13 23.85 11.69
CA PRO A 65 -9.11 23.91 10.59
C PRO A 65 -9.02 25.15 9.71
N ARG A 66 -8.30 26.19 10.13
CA ARG A 66 -8.14 27.44 9.38
C ARG A 66 -6.68 27.67 9.01
N ALA A 67 -6.42 27.92 7.75
CA ALA A 67 -5.06 28.19 7.29
C ALA A 67 -4.60 29.60 7.72
N ASP A 68 -3.33 29.68 8.16
CA ASP A 68 -2.61 30.92 8.52
C ASP A 68 -3.30 31.79 9.59
N THR A 69 -3.90 31.16 10.59
CA THR A 69 -4.45 31.85 11.77
C THR A 69 -3.56 31.63 12.98
N THR A 70 -3.76 32.43 14.03
CA THR A 70 -3.06 32.28 15.30
C THR A 70 -3.40 30.94 15.95
N ALA A 71 -2.39 30.27 16.50
CA ALA A 71 -2.57 29.03 17.26
C ALA A 71 -3.41 29.29 18.52
N SER A 72 -4.33 28.38 18.86
CA SER A 72 -5.17 28.50 20.07
C SER A 72 -4.35 28.34 21.34
N LEU A 73 -3.29 27.57 21.32
CA LEU A 73 -2.41 27.30 22.45
C LEU A 73 -0.96 27.56 22.04
N LYS A 74 -0.21 28.21 22.92
CA LYS A 74 1.20 28.55 22.70
C LYS A 74 2.07 27.30 22.67
N THR A 75 3.07 27.32 21.79
CA THR A 75 4.13 26.29 21.70
C THR A 75 5.48 27.02 21.62
N GLU A 76 6.47 26.53 22.34
CA GLU A 76 7.86 27.01 22.28
C GLU A 76 8.80 25.85 22.07
N PHE A 77 9.88 26.06 21.30
CA PHE A 77 10.94 25.06 21.16
C PHE A 77 12.32 25.66 21.20
N GLN A 78 13.30 24.85 21.53
CA GLN A 78 14.71 25.13 21.57
C GLN A 78 15.48 23.99 20.97
N VAL A 79 16.64 24.24 20.32
CA VAL A 79 17.46 23.22 19.66
C VAL A 79 18.89 23.33 20.15
N ALA A 80 19.47 22.21 20.49
CA ALA A 80 20.87 22.05 20.85
C ALA A 80 21.48 20.84 20.12
N TYR A 81 22.80 20.73 20.09
CA TYR A 81 23.50 19.59 19.49
C TYR A 81 24.86 19.35 20.16
N ASP A 82 25.34 18.13 20.05
CA ASP A 82 26.73 17.76 20.32
C ASP A 82 27.35 17.10 19.06
N GLU A 83 28.48 16.46 19.19
CA GLU A 83 29.16 15.79 18.06
C GLU A 83 28.38 14.61 17.46
N LYS A 84 27.44 14.03 18.21
CA LYS A 84 26.76 12.78 17.86
C LYS A 84 25.23 12.89 17.86
N HIS A 85 24.66 13.91 18.53
CA HIS A 85 23.22 14.01 18.72
C HIS A 85 22.69 15.40 18.41
N LEU A 86 21.45 15.41 17.94
CA LEU A 86 20.58 16.58 17.93
C LEU A 86 19.61 16.47 19.10
N PHE A 87 19.49 17.55 19.89
CA PHE A 87 18.55 17.65 21.00
C PHE A 87 17.51 18.71 20.69
N VAL A 88 16.25 18.39 20.99
CA VAL A 88 15.14 19.35 20.83
C VAL A 88 14.27 19.31 22.06
N PHE A 89 14.09 20.46 22.68
CA PHE A 89 13.13 20.63 23.78
C PHE A 89 11.91 21.40 23.27
N VAL A 90 10.72 20.89 23.56
CA VAL A 90 9.46 21.54 23.17
C VAL A 90 8.54 21.67 24.37
N ARG A 91 8.02 22.87 24.62
CA ARG A 91 6.98 23.17 25.61
C ARG A 91 5.67 23.46 24.89
N MET A 92 4.68 22.63 25.13
CA MET A 92 3.31 22.76 24.65
C MET A 92 2.41 23.25 25.76
N TYR A 93 2.18 24.59 25.80
CA TYR A 93 1.31 25.18 26.80
C TYR A 93 -0.13 24.75 26.61
N ASP A 94 -0.84 24.58 27.73
CA ASP A 94 -2.24 24.24 27.78
C ASP A 94 -2.92 24.87 28.99
N THR A 95 -4.05 25.53 28.77
CA THR A 95 -4.83 26.16 29.82
C THR A 95 -5.68 25.16 30.61
N SER A 96 -5.77 23.92 30.16
CA SER A 96 -6.54 22.84 30.79
C SER A 96 -5.78 21.52 30.65
N PRO A 97 -4.66 21.33 31.38
CA PRO A 97 -3.80 20.15 31.22
C PRO A 97 -4.52 18.83 31.43
N ASP A 98 -5.51 18.76 32.33
CA ASP A 98 -6.35 17.55 32.54
C ASP A 98 -7.20 17.15 31.32
N SER A 99 -7.32 18.07 30.36
CA SER A 99 -8.08 17.82 29.11
C SER A 99 -7.18 17.48 27.93
N ILE A 100 -5.86 17.35 28.14
CA ILE A 100 -4.93 16.91 27.11
C ILE A 100 -5.32 15.48 26.70
N MET A 101 -5.55 15.28 25.42
CA MET A 101 -5.88 13.95 24.91
C MET A 101 -4.60 13.12 24.80
N HIS A 102 -4.59 11.96 25.44
CA HIS A 102 -3.48 11.03 25.43
C HIS A 102 -3.97 9.59 25.27
N ALA A 103 -3.16 8.75 24.65
CA ALA A 103 -3.46 7.34 24.46
C ALA A 103 -2.16 6.55 24.35
N LEU A 104 -2.02 5.50 25.14
CA LEU A 104 -0.98 4.53 25.01
C LEU A 104 -1.28 3.62 23.80
N SER A 105 -0.30 3.46 22.93
CA SER A 105 -0.35 2.55 21.81
C SER A 105 1.02 1.92 21.59
N ARG A 106 1.08 0.92 20.74
CA ARG A 106 2.36 0.45 20.20
C ARG A 106 3.04 1.60 19.44
N ARG A 107 4.38 1.64 19.47
CA ARG A 107 5.19 2.50 18.60
C ARG A 107 4.63 2.44 17.16
N ASP A 108 4.64 3.57 16.46
CA ASP A 108 4.19 3.81 15.10
C ASP A 108 2.66 3.70 14.86
N VAL A 109 1.88 3.37 15.87
CA VAL A 109 0.42 3.39 15.81
C VAL A 109 -0.10 4.75 16.29
N ARG A 110 -0.78 5.49 15.41
CA ARG A 110 -1.42 6.75 15.77
C ARG A 110 -2.76 6.50 16.47
N GLY A 111 -2.85 6.86 17.74
CA GLY A 111 -4.11 6.97 18.48
C GLY A 111 -4.69 8.40 18.41
N PRO A 112 -5.94 8.62 18.89
CA PRO A 112 -6.52 9.95 19.08
C PRO A 112 -5.90 10.62 20.31
N SER A 113 -4.78 11.29 20.09
CA SER A 113 -3.91 11.87 21.11
C SER A 113 -3.27 13.15 20.59
N ASP A 114 -3.03 14.12 21.48
CA ASP A 114 -2.13 15.22 21.19
C ASP A 114 -0.77 14.67 20.75
N GLN A 115 -0.07 15.39 19.88
CA GLN A 115 1.21 14.94 19.34
C GLN A 115 2.09 16.13 18.98
N ILE A 116 3.40 16.00 19.21
CA ILE A 116 4.42 16.88 18.67
C ILE A 116 5.28 16.12 17.67
N LYS A 117 5.62 16.76 16.55
CA LYS A 117 6.33 16.17 15.43
C LYS A 117 7.49 17.07 15.05
N LEU A 118 8.67 16.49 14.97
CA LEU A 118 9.86 17.12 14.41
C LEU A 118 10.07 16.60 13.01
N ILE A 119 10.28 17.48 12.04
CA ILE A 119 10.58 17.14 10.66
C ILE A 119 11.97 17.67 10.34
N ILE A 120 12.86 16.79 9.89
CA ILE A 120 14.26 17.11 9.63
C ILE A 120 14.61 16.70 8.20
N ASP A 121 14.89 17.66 7.35
CA ASP A 121 15.52 17.47 6.04
C ASP A 121 17.02 17.69 6.18
N SER A 122 17.74 16.61 6.41
CA SER A 122 19.18 16.66 6.71
C SER A 122 20.06 16.96 5.49
N TYR A 123 19.49 16.97 4.29
CA TYR A 123 20.17 17.38 3.06
C TYR A 123 19.88 18.86 2.67
N ASP A 124 18.88 19.51 3.27
CA ASP A 124 18.24 20.77 2.80
C ASP A 124 17.86 20.68 1.31
N ASP A 125 17.38 19.49 0.90
CA ASP A 125 17.04 19.19 -0.49
C ASP A 125 15.56 19.44 -0.82
N LYS A 126 14.75 19.73 0.21
CA LYS A 126 13.30 20.01 0.13
C LYS A 126 12.47 18.87 -0.45
N ARG A 127 12.95 17.64 -0.32
CA ARG A 127 12.33 16.45 -0.89
C ARG A 127 12.39 15.23 0.01
N SER A 128 13.46 15.10 0.76
CA SER A 128 13.65 13.98 1.68
C SER A 128 13.74 14.46 3.10
N GLY A 129 13.29 13.65 4.04
CA GLY A 129 13.34 14.02 5.44
C GLY A 129 13.02 12.85 6.35
N TYR A 130 13.09 13.13 7.62
CA TYR A 130 12.72 12.21 8.69
C TYR A 130 11.74 12.91 9.62
N GLN A 131 10.71 12.20 10.05
CA GLN A 131 9.84 12.67 11.11
C GLN A 131 10.06 11.89 12.38
N PHE A 132 10.09 12.57 13.51
CA PHE A 132 10.11 12.04 14.86
C PHE A 132 8.95 12.63 15.62
N ALA A 133 8.03 11.81 16.08
CA ALA A 133 6.84 12.27 16.77
C ALA A 133 6.66 11.56 18.10
N VAL A 134 6.11 12.27 19.07
CA VAL A 134 5.77 11.72 20.38
C VAL A 134 4.44 12.28 20.85
N ASN A 135 3.71 11.51 21.62
CA ASN A 135 2.50 11.95 22.32
C ASN A 135 2.79 12.16 23.83
N PRO A 136 1.83 12.70 24.62
CA PRO A 136 2.05 12.93 26.06
C PRO A 136 2.37 11.68 26.89
N ASP A 137 2.01 10.49 26.42
CA ASP A 137 2.32 9.19 27.08
C ASP A 137 3.68 8.61 26.65
N GLY A 138 4.52 9.34 25.91
CA GLY A 138 5.82 8.88 25.45
C GLY A 138 5.78 7.91 24.27
N VAL A 139 4.63 7.74 23.60
CA VAL A 139 4.51 6.86 22.44
C VAL A 139 5.22 7.49 21.26
N LYS A 140 6.29 6.84 20.82
CA LYS A 140 7.10 7.25 19.67
C LYS A 140 6.44 6.84 18.35
N ARG A 141 6.60 7.70 17.35
CA ARG A 141 6.27 7.42 15.97
C ARG A 141 7.30 8.06 15.06
N ASP A 142 7.82 7.30 14.12
CA ASP A 142 8.78 7.84 13.15
C ASP A 142 8.51 7.32 11.75
N TYR A 143 8.94 8.10 10.76
CA TYR A 143 8.95 7.68 9.36
C TYR A 143 9.96 8.49 8.55
N SER A 144 10.39 7.94 7.44
CA SER A 144 11.15 8.68 6.44
C SER A 144 10.20 9.29 5.39
N ILE A 145 10.64 10.38 4.79
CA ILE A 145 9.87 11.11 3.77
C ILE A 145 10.69 11.15 2.49
N SER A 146 10.05 10.79 1.39
CA SER A 146 10.62 10.84 0.05
C SER A 146 9.72 11.61 -0.92
N ASN A 147 10.28 12.07 -2.04
CA ASN A 147 9.51 12.78 -3.08
C ASN A 147 8.68 13.94 -2.57
N ASP A 148 9.15 14.63 -1.52
CA ASP A 148 8.53 15.79 -0.89
C ASP A 148 7.32 15.47 0.02
N SER A 149 6.62 14.36 -0.17
CA SER A 149 5.38 14.09 0.57
C SER A 149 5.12 12.61 0.86
N ASN A 150 5.89 11.69 0.30
CA ASN A 150 5.66 10.26 0.48
C ASN A 150 6.26 9.80 1.81
N GLU A 151 5.41 9.46 2.74
CA GLU A 151 5.78 8.91 4.05
C GLU A 151 6.03 7.40 3.94
N ASP A 152 7.12 6.93 4.57
CA ASP A 152 7.46 5.51 4.73
C ASP A 152 7.55 5.22 6.23
N ASP A 153 6.49 4.67 6.80
CA ASP A 153 6.33 4.33 8.21
C ASP A 153 7.02 3.00 8.59
N SER A 154 7.60 2.34 7.64
CA SER A 154 8.44 1.16 7.87
C SER A 154 9.84 1.51 8.34
N TRP A 155 10.27 2.78 8.14
CA TRP A 155 11.55 3.25 8.65
C TRP A 155 11.51 3.39 10.17
N ASN A 156 12.35 2.65 10.86
CA ASN A 156 12.47 2.66 12.31
C ASN A 156 13.80 3.26 12.73
N GLY A 157 13.79 4.47 13.27
CA GLY A 157 14.96 5.11 13.88
C GLY A 157 15.18 4.67 15.32
N VAL A 158 16.43 4.64 15.78
CA VAL A 158 16.75 4.47 17.20
C VAL A 158 17.05 5.84 17.81
N TRP A 159 16.12 6.33 18.58
CA TRP A 159 16.17 7.66 19.21
C TRP A 159 15.43 7.64 20.55
N ASP A 160 15.71 8.63 21.40
CA ASP A 160 15.12 8.73 22.71
C ASP A 160 14.28 10.01 22.86
N VAL A 161 13.26 9.92 23.67
CA VAL A 161 12.42 11.05 24.05
C VAL A 161 11.75 10.78 25.40
N GLU A 162 11.69 11.80 26.24
CA GLU A 162 10.89 11.78 27.45
C GLU A 162 9.88 12.91 27.43
N THR A 163 8.75 12.65 28.05
CA THR A 163 7.63 13.59 28.14
C THR A 163 7.20 13.82 29.58
N THR A 164 6.78 15.02 29.88
CA THR A 164 6.25 15.34 31.20
C THR A 164 4.99 16.20 31.06
N VAL A 165 3.94 15.90 31.84
CA VAL A 165 2.73 16.70 31.92
C VAL A 165 2.74 17.44 33.26
N ASP A 166 2.52 18.76 33.22
CA ASP A 166 2.49 19.62 34.41
C ASP A 166 1.32 20.62 34.36
N SER A 167 1.24 21.52 35.33
CA SER A 167 0.16 22.51 35.43
C SER A 167 0.13 23.54 34.28
N LEU A 168 1.16 23.63 33.45
CA LEU A 168 1.27 24.55 32.33
C LEU A 168 0.98 23.88 30.98
N GLY A 169 0.87 22.53 30.94
CA GLY A 169 0.69 21.75 29.73
C GLY A 169 1.58 20.52 29.73
N TRP A 170 2.31 20.28 28.64
CA TRP A 170 3.23 19.16 28.56
C TRP A 170 4.51 19.54 27.81
N THR A 171 5.54 18.71 27.98
CA THR A 171 6.85 18.89 27.38
C THR A 171 7.27 17.61 26.65
N ALA A 172 8.19 17.76 25.71
CA ALA A 172 8.90 16.66 25.09
C ALA A 172 10.37 17.06 24.91
N GLU A 173 11.26 16.18 25.31
CA GLU A 173 12.70 16.35 25.19
C GLU A 173 13.28 15.20 24.36
N PHE A 174 13.80 15.53 23.18
CA PHE A 174 14.27 14.57 22.17
C PHE A 174 15.79 14.48 22.17
N ARG A 175 16.32 13.28 22.02
CA ARG A 175 17.70 12.97 21.67
C ARG A 175 17.72 12.14 20.39
N ILE A 176 18.15 12.74 19.30
CA ILE A 176 18.19 12.11 17.99
C ILE A 176 19.66 11.88 17.61
N PRO A 177 20.15 10.62 17.58
CA PRO A 177 21.50 10.34 17.11
C PRO A 177 21.65 10.76 15.65
N LEU A 178 22.68 11.54 15.35
CA LEU A 178 22.99 11.99 14.00
C LEU A 178 23.28 10.83 13.05
N SER A 179 23.66 9.66 13.58
CA SER A 179 23.80 8.41 12.82
C SER A 179 22.48 7.90 12.24
N GLN A 180 21.31 8.32 12.75
CA GLN A 180 20.01 7.97 12.20
C GLN A 180 19.63 8.85 10.99
N LEU A 181 20.28 10.00 10.85
CA LEU A 181 20.09 10.94 9.75
C LEU A 181 21.15 10.68 8.65
N ARG A 182 20.75 10.83 7.40
CA ARG A 182 21.69 10.82 6.28
C ARG A 182 21.97 12.26 5.88
N TYR A 183 23.22 12.69 5.93
CA TYR A 183 23.62 14.04 5.55
C TYR A 183 25.01 14.03 4.89
N ALA A 184 25.30 15.06 4.12
CA ALA A 184 26.58 15.16 3.44
C ALA A 184 27.65 15.69 4.40
N ALA A 185 28.86 15.11 4.36
CA ALA A 185 29.99 15.58 5.16
C ALA A 185 30.38 17.01 4.79
N GLN A 186 30.42 17.93 5.75
CA GLN A 186 30.81 19.32 5.58
C GLN A 186 31.14 19.95 6.95
N PRO A 187 31.93 21.08 6.97
CA PRO A 187 32.28 21.73 8.22
C PRO A 187 31.09 22.32 8.97
N SER A 188 30.14 22.88 8.23
CA SER A 188 28.92 23.52 8.77
C SER A 188 27.70 22.98 8.05
N HIS A 189 26.62 22.69 8.78
CA HIS A 189 25.41 22.09 8.27
C HIS A 189 24.21 23.02 8.42
N THR A 190 23.38 23.06 7.39
CA THR A 190 22.03 23.62 7.44
C THR A 190 21.06 22.48 7.14
N PHE A 191 20.09 22.26 8.01
CA PHE A 191 19.03 21.30 7.81
C PHE A 191 17.72 22.01 7.48
N GLY A 192 16.88 21.44 6.63
CA GLY A 192 15.48 21.79 6.61
C GLY A 192 14.84 21.35 7.92
N PHE A 193 13.99 22.21 8.54
CA PHE A 193 13.47 21.92 9.85
C PHE A 193 12.03 22.43 10.02
N GLY A 194 11.21 21.61 10.64
CA GLY A 194 9.84 21.99 10.98
C GLY A 194 9.35 21.29 12.24
N ILE A 195 8.43 21.96 12.95
CA ILE A 195 7.75 21.39 14.10
C ILE A 195 6.25 21.54 13.92
N TRP A 196 5.51 20.44 14.10
CA TRP A 196 4.06 20.43 14.05
C TRP A 196 3.50 19.92 15.37
N ARG A 197 2.46 20.61 15.88
CA ARG A 197 1.67 20.17 17.03
C ARG A 197 0.25 19.86 16.60
N ASP A 198 -0.25 18.69 16.97
CA ASP A 198 -1.65 18.32 16.89
C ASP A 198 -2.29 18.57 18.28
N ILE A 199 -3.36 19.37 18.34
CA ILE A 199 -4.18 19.60 19.53
C ILE A 199 -5.50 18.88 19.27
N GLU A 200 -5.55 17.60 19.65
CA GLU A 200 -6.57 16.67 19.19
C GLU A 200 -7.98 17.06 19.64
N ARG A 201 -8.15 17.58 20.89
CA ARG A 201 -9.46 17.99 21.37
C ARG A 201 -10.09 19.13 20.55
N TYR A 202 -9.26 20.00 19.95
CA TYR A 202 -9.72 21.10 19.10
C TYR A 202 -9.73 20.75 17.62
N ASN A 203 -9.23 19.55 17.27
CA ASN A 203 -8.96 19.16 15.89
C ASN A 203 -8.11 20.22 15.15
N GLU A 204 -7.18 20.80 15.91
CA GLU A 204 -6.29 21.85 15.46
C GLU A 204 -4.91 21.32 15.19
N ARG A 205 -4.32 21.81 14.10
CA ARG A 205 -2.92 21.55 13.77
C ARG A 205 -2.21 22.87 13.54
N VAL A 206 -1.08 23.02 14.19
CA VAL A 206 -0.22 24.21 14.09
C VAL A 206 1.17 23.80 13.66
N ALA A 207 1.86 24.69 12.94
CA ALA A 207 3.20 24.43 12.40
C ALA A 207 4.12 25.62 12.59
N TRP A 208 5.38 25.34 12.79
CA TRP A 208 6.51 26.21 12.61
C TRP A 208 7.48 25.57 11.61
N PRO A 209 7.84 26.24 10.51
CA PRO A 209 7.28 27.50 10.02
C PRO A 209 5.83 27.35 9.58
N PRO A 210 5.14 28.44 9.23
CA PRO A 210 3.76 28.40 8.71
C PRO A 210 3.64 27.47 7.52
N PHE A 211 2.71 26.54 7.57
CA PHE A 211 2.43 25.54 6.53
C PHE A 211 1.14 25.86 5.78
N SER A 212 1.15 25.73 4.46
CA SER A 212 -0.04 25.92 3.63
C SER A 212 -0.55 24.60 3.04
N PRO A 213 -1.75 24.12 3.44
CA PRO A 213 -2.34 22.90 2.89
C PRO A 213 -2.84 23.04 1.45
N THR A 214 -2.87 24.27 0.90
CA THR A 214 -3.26 24.53 -0.49
C THR A 214 -2.06 24.51 -1.44
N ARG A 215 -0.85 24.51 -0.92
CA ARG A 215 0.39 24.40 -1.66
C ARG A 215 0.79 22.93 -1.76
N ASN A 216 1.26 22.53 -2.92
CA ASN A 216 1.77 21.16 -3.09
C ASN A 216 3.14 21.02 -2.42
N GLY A 217 3.40 19.84 -1.84
CA GLY A 217 4.64 19.50 -1.14
C GLY A 217 4.56 19.69 0.37
N PHE A 218 5.42 18.98 1.07
CA PHE A 218 5.51 18.93 2.51
C PHE A 218 6.88 19.38 3.02
N VAL A 219 7.95 18.63 2.66
CA VAL A 219 9.34 18.95 3.05
C VAL A 219 9.79 20.28 2.44
N SER A 220 9.33 20.59 1.23
CA SER A 220 9.62 21.84 0.54
C SER A 220 9.08 23.09 1.23
N GLN A 221 8.21 22.95 2.25
CA GLN A 221 7.66 24.03 3.03
C GLN A 221 8.34 24.22 4.41
N MET A 222 9.35 23.42 4.74
CA MET A 222 10.10 23.53 5.99
C MET A 222 10.98 24.79 6.02
N GLY A 223 11.25 25.29 7.24
CA GLY A 223 12.24 26.32 7.54
C GLY A 223 13.66 25.75 7.53
N ARG A 224 14.59 26.50 8.11
CA ARG A 224 15.99 26.08 8.21
C ARG A 224 16.45 26.03 9.66
N LEU A 225 17.31 25.08 9.95
CA LEU A 225 18.06 24.98 11.20
C LEU A 225 19.54 25.18 10.87
N THR A 226 20.16 26.18 11.46
CA THR A 226 21.55 26.57 11.25
C THR A 226 22.35 26.51 12.54
N GLY A 227 23.66 26.78 12.47
CA GLY A 227 24.54 26.78 13.64
C GLY A 227 25.02 25.38 14.04
N ILE A 228 24.95 24.40 13.16
CA ILE A 228 25.43 23.03 13.40
C ILE A 228 26.81 22.87 12.78
N ASP A 229 27.85 22.92 13.60
CA ASP A 229 29.25 22.86 13.16
C ASP A 229 29.98 21.69 13.82
N GLY A 230 30.94 21.09 13.11
CA GLY A 230 31.87 20.10 13.65
C GLY A 230 31.19 18.81 14.15
N ILE A 231 30.09 18.43 13.53
CA ILE A 231 29.47 17.12 13.80
C ILE A 231 30.23 16.00 13.07
N THR A 232 30.42 14.87 13.77
CA THR A 232 31.13 13.73 13.23
C THR A 232 30.19 12.85 12.40
N THR A 233 30.65 12.44 11.21
CA THR A 233 29.96 11.42 10.44
C THR A 233 30.26 10.06 11.07
N ALA A 234 29.45 9.63 12.01
CA ALA A 234 29.58 8.31 12.62
C ALA A 234 29.33 7.23 11.56
N ARG A 235 30.26 6.27 11.45
CA ARG A 235 30.01 5.04 10.69
C ARG A 235 28.95 4.24 11.44
N ARG A 236 27.83 4.01 10.82
CA ARG A 236 26.73 3.19 11.35
C ARG A 236 27.04 1.74 11.04
N LEU A 237 27.23 0.92 12.06
CA LEU A 237 27.28 -0.53 11.93
C LEU A 237 26.25 -1.12 12.90
N GLU A 238 25.18 -1.67 12.37
CA GLU A 238 24.15 -2.36 13.14
C GLU A 238 24.09 -3.81 12.69
N LEU A 239 24.10 -4.72 13.66
CA LEU A 239 23.95 -6.14 13.43
C LEU A 239 22.80 -6.65 14.29
N THR A 240 21.84 -7.31 13.69
CA THR A 240 20.68 -7.86 14.38
C THR A 240 20.58 -9.37 14.13
N PRO A 241 21.34 -10.20 14.87
CA PRO A 241 21.11 -11.63 14.87
C PRO A 241 19.74 -11.94 15.46
N TYR A 242 19.09 -12.97 14.93
CA TYR A 242 17.82 -13.47 15.45
C TYR A 242 17.73 -14.97 15.36
N THR A 243 16.89 -15.51 16.25
CA THR A 243 16.51 -16.92 16.24
C THR A 243 14.99 -16.99 16.27
N VAL A 244 14.45 -17.91 15.49
CA VAL A 244 13.03 -18.22 15.44
C VAL A 244 12.84 -19.70 15.73
N THR A 245 12.00 -20.00 16.70
CA THR A 245 11.49 -21.36 16.91
C THR A 245 10.01 -21.36 16.53
N LYS A 246 9.62 -22.31 15.70
CA LYS A 246 8.27 -22.40 15.17
C LYS A 246 7.77 -23.83 15.32
N ASN A 247 6.66 -23.99 16.02
CA ASN A 247 5.94 -25.26 16.15
C ASN A 247 4.67 -25.18 15.31
N VAL A 248 4.60 -26.01 14.29
CA VAL A 248 3.46 -26.08 13.37
C VAL A 248 2.68 -27.36 13.64
N GLN A 249 1.38 -27.22 13.84
CA GLN A 249 0.43 -28.33 13.99
C GLN A 249 -0.59 -28.20 12.85
N GLN A 250 -0.56 -29.12 11.90
CA GLN A 250 -1.46 -29.14 10.75
C GLN A 250 -2.24 -30.46 10.71
N SER A 251 -3.46 -30.38 10.16
CA SER A 251 -4.24 -31.58 9.85
C SER A 251 -3.71 -32.21 8.57
N LEU A 252 -3.15 -33.41 8.65
CA LEU A 252 -2.82 -34.21 7.49
C LEU A 252 -3.90 -35.30 7.25
N PRO A 253 -4.15 -35.68 5.98
CA PRO A 253 -4.97 -36.83 5.66
C PRO A 253 -4.46 -38.08 6.39
N ASN A 254 -5.33 -38.74 7.11
CA ASN A 254 -5.05 -39.97 7.87
C ASN A 254 -4.17 -39.81 9.14
N SER A 255 -3.87 -38.57 9.56
CA SER A 255 -3.19 -38.30 10.83
C SER A 255 -4.03 -37.38 11.72
N ARG A 256 -4.07 -37.66 13.02
CA ARG A 256 -4.80 -36.84 13.97
C ARG A 256 -4.15 -35.49 14.20
N TYR A 257 -2.81 -35.41 14.15
CA TYR A 257 -1.97 -34.23 14.22
C TYR A 257 -0.61 -34.53 13.62
N ASN A 258 -0.15 -33.68 12.70
CA ASN A 258 1.27 -33.60 12.38
C ASN A 258 1.88 -32.41 13.15
N ARG A 259 3.07 -32.60 13.70
CA ARG A 259 3.83 -31.56 14.38
C ARG A 259 5.18 -31.43 13.69
N ASP A 260 5.49 -30.21 13.28
CA ASP A 260 6.79 -29.87 12.75
C ASP A 260 7.42 -28.79 13.63
N GLN A 261 8.63 -29.09 14.14
CA GLN A 261 9.40 -28.17 14.95
C GLN A 261 10.54 -27.62 14.10
N GLN A 262 10.46 -26.34 13.76
CA GLN A 262 11.46 -25.64 12.98
C GLN A 262 12.24 -24.69 13.87
N ILE A 263 13.55 -24.67 13.72
CA ILE A 263 14.45 -23.70 14.34
C ILE A 263 15.24 -23.05 13.23
N THR A 264 15.15 -21.73 13.13
CA THR A 264 15.82 -20.94 12.12
C THR A 264 16.64 -19.87 12.79
N ALA A 265 17.86 -19.67 12.31
CA ALA A 265 18.72 -18.56 12.71
C ALA A 265 19.09 -17.74 11.49
N GLY A 266 19.10 -16.43 11.65
CA GLY A 266 19.48 -15.49 10.63
C GLY A 266 20.05 -14.21 11.21
N ALA A 267 20.45 -13.29 10.36
CA ALA A 267 21.00 -12.01 10.79
C ALA A 267 20.71 -10.93 9.76
N ASP A 268 20.41 -9.75 10.27
CA ASP A 268 20.31 -8.52 9.48
C ASP A 268 21.52 -7.63 9.79
N LEU A 269 22.11 -7.06 8.75
CA LEU A 269 23.23 -6.12 8.81
C LEU A 269 22.81 -4.81 8.16
N LYS A 270 23.05 -3.70 8.87
CA LYS A 270 22.96 -2.36 8.28
C LYS A 270 24.31 -1.65 8.47
N PHE A 271 24.93 -1.30 7.37
CA PHE A 271 26.25 -0.69 7.34
C PHE A 271 26.27 0.61 6.54
N GLY A 272 26.58 1.71 7.21
CA GLY A 272 26.86 2.99 6.56
C GLY A 272 28.24 2.98 5.94
N ILE A 273 28.33 2.71 4.63
CA ILE A 273 29.59 2.76 3.89
C ILE A 273 30.15 4.19 3.91
N THR A 274 29.26 5.15 3.69
CA THR A 274 29.47 6.58 3.85
C THR A 274 28.26 7.19 4.54
N PRO A 275 28.28 8.44 4.99
CA PRO A 275 27.08 9.05 5.62
C PRO A 275 25.83 9.05 4.76
N ASN A 276 25.99 8.96 3.44
CA ASN A 276 24.93 9.03 2.45
C ASN A 276 24.73 7.73 1.64
N VAL A 277 25.48 6.68 1.94
CA VAL A 277 25.36 5.35 1.29
C VAL A 277 25.27 4.26 2.36
N THR A 278 24.20 3.50 2.34
CA THR A 278 23.94 2.40 3.28
C THR A 278 23.83 1.07 2.53
N LEU A 279 24.45 0.07 3.08
CA LEU A 279 24.27 -1.34 2.73
C LEU A 279 23.40 -2.00 3.80
N ASP A 280 22.26 -2.53 3.39
CA ASP A 280 21.44 -3.43 4.18
C ASP A 280 21.60 -4.85 3.63
N ALA A 281 21.83 -5.83 4.48
CA ALA A 281 21.96 -7.24 4.07
C ALA A 281 21.22 -8.13 5.05
N THR A 282 20.66 -9.21 4.55
CA THR A 282 20.04 -10.25 5.38
C THR A 282 20.46 -11.62 4.90
N VAL A 283 20.68 -12.52 5.84
CA VAL A 283 21.03 -13.91 5.57
C VAL A 283 20.00 -14.78 6.26
N ASN A 284 19.46 -15.75 5.50
CA ASN A 284 18.43 -16.68 5.94
C ASN A 284 17.25 -15.96 6.65
N PRO A 285 16.63 -14.94 6.01
CA PRO A 285 15.60 -14.17 6.64
C PRO A 285 14.38 -15.06 6.94
N ASP A 286 14.00 -15.15 8.21
CA ASP A 286 12.71 -15.68 8.59
C ASP A 286 11.68 -14.54 8.64
N PHE A 287 10.84 -14.52 7.66
CA PHE A 287 9.70 -13.63 7.58
C PHE A 287 8.47 -14.25 8.25
N GLY A 288 8.64 -14.87 9.41
CA GLY A 288 7.52 -15.31 10.23
C GLY A 288 6.49 -14.19 10.29
N GLN A 289 5.45 -14.33 9.44
CA GLN A 289 4.47 -13.25 9.23
C GLN A 289 3.73 -13.04 10.54
N VAL A 290 3.98 -11.90 11.15
CA VAL A 290 3.27 -11.47 12.36
C VAL A 290 1.79 -11.21 12.05
N GLU A 291 1.47 -10.88 10.80
CA GLU A 291 0.10 -10.71 10.32
C GLU A 291 -0.19 -11.58 9.09
N ALA A 292 -1.31 -12.28 9.11
CA ALA A 292 -1.80 -13.06 7.97
C ALA A 292 -2.48 -12.14 6.93
N ASP A 293 -2.38 -12.53 5.65
CA ASP A 293 -3.15 -11.88 4.60
C ASP A 293 -4.66 -12.13 4.80
N PRO A 294 -5.53 -11.16 4.45
CA PRO A 294 -6.97 -11.33 4.61
C PRO A 294 -7.52 -12.47 3.76
N ALA A 295 -8.61 -13.08 4.23
CA ALA A 295 -9.33 -14.10 3.47
C ALA A 295 -10.02 -13.49 2.25
N VAL A 296 -9.80 -14.08 1.07
CA VAL A 296 -10.40 -13.65 -0.19
C VAL A 296 -10.86 -14.87 -1.00
N VAL A 297 -12.09 -14.80 -1.52
CA VAL A 297 -12.56 -15.72 -2.57
C VAL A 297 -12.44 -15.00 -3.92
N ASN A 298 -11.44 -15.38 -4.69
CA ASN A 298 -11.18 -14.80 -6.01
C ASN A 298 -11.85 -15.63 -7.11
N LEU A 299 -12.96 -15.13 -7.67
CA LEU A 299 -13.66 -15.71 -8.80
C LEU A 299 -13.24 -15.11 -10.15
N THR A 300 -12.32 -14.15 -10.14
CA THR A 300 -11.82 -13.48 -11.34
C THR A 300 -10.71 -14.30 -12.01
N ALA A 301 -10.31 -13.90 -13.21
CA ALA A 301 -9.16 -14.48 -13.90
C ALA A 301 -7.81 -13.87 -13.44
N PHE A 302 -7.83 -12.85 -12.58
CA PHE A 302 -6.66 -12.05 -12.21
C PHE A 302 -6.13 -12.43 -10.83
N GLU A 303 -4.82 -12.32 -10.67
CA GLU A 303 -4.14 -12.53 -9.39
C GLU A 303 -4.55 -11.46 -8.36
N THR A 304 -4.67 -11.87 -7.09
CA THR A 304 -4.90 -10.95 -5.97
C THR A 304 -3.59 -10.34 -5.53
N PHE A 305 -3.55 -9.01 -5.40
CA PHE A 305 -2.41 -8.29 -4.83
C PHE A 305 -2.49 -8.28 -3.30
N PHE A 306 -1.34 -8.47 -2.65
CA PHE A 306 -1.17 -8.31 -1.21
C PHE A 306 0.00 -7.39 -0.91
N ASP A 307 -0.16 -6.51 0.05
CA ASP A 307 0.91 -5.60 0.47
C ASP A 307 2.13 -6.33 1.03
N GLU A 308 3.33 -5.78 0.81
CA GLU A 308 4.55 -6.31 1.43
C GLU A 308 4.55 -6.01 2.93
N ARG A 309 4.97 -6.98 3.74
CA ARG A 309 5.01 -6.88 5.20
C ARG A 309 6.37 -7.28 5.79
N ARG A 310 7.27 -7.80 4.98
CA ARG A 310 8.59 -8.25 5.41
C ARG A 310 9.52 -7.05 5.59
N PRO A 311 10.05 -6.78 6.81
CA PRO A 311 10.76 -5.53 7.13
C PRO A 311 11.89 -5.19 6.16
N PHE A 312 12.71 -6.18 5.77
CA PHE A 312 13.80 -5.98 4.81
C PHE A 312 13.31 -5.40 3.47
N PHE A 313 12.15 -5.85 2.98
CA PHE A 313 11.62 -5.38 1.70
C PHE A 313 10.74 -4.13 1.83
N VAL A 314 10.15 -3.88 2.99
CA VAL A 314 9.30 -2.70 3.22
C VAL A 314 10.17 -1.46 3.41
N GLU A 315 11.26 -1.53 4.18
CA GLU A 315 12.13 -0.39 4.44
C GLU A 315 12.78 0.13 3.14
N GLY A 316 12.53 1.41 2.83
CA GLY A 316 13.09 2.08 1.66
C GLY A 316 12.48 1.66 0.32
N THR A 317 11.31 1.00 0.32
CA THR A 317 10.60 0.58 -0.92
C THR A 317 10.31 1.74 -1.84
N GLY A 318 10.07 2.93 -1.33
CA GLY A 318 9.77 4.12 -2.15
C GLY A 318 10.82 4.40 -3.23
N LEU A 319 12.09 4.02 -3.00
CA LEU A 319 13.13 4.15 -4.00
C LEU A 319 12.95 3.16 -5.16
N TYR A 320 12.45 1.94 -4.90
CA TYR A 320 12.32 0.89 -5.92
C TYR A 320 10.95 0.88 -6.62
N GLN A 321 10.01 1.71 -6.16
CA GLN A 321 8.69 1.80 -6.78
C GLN A 321 8.76 2.35 -8.21
N PHE A 322 8.16 1.62 -9.14
CA PHE A 322 7.88 2.05 -10.49
C PHE A 322 6.49 1.57 -10.85
N SER A 323 5.49 2.38 -10.48
CA SER A 323 4.09 2.04 -10.69
C SER A 323 3.71 2.22 -12.16
N LEU A 324 3.00 1.24 -12.70
CA LEU A 324 2.36 1.31 -14.01
C LEU A 324 0.91 1.78 -13.80
N ASN A 325 0.35 2.47 -14.78
CA ASN A 325 -1.05 2.92 -14.76
C ASN A 325 -1.44 3.67 -13.47
N CYS A 326 -0.59 4.58 -13.04
CA CYS A 326 -0.81 5.41 -11.86
C CYS A 326 -1.61 6.65 -12.25
N PHE A 327 -2.90 6.63 -11.95
CA PHE A 327 -3.84 7.72 -12.17
C PHE A 327 -4.25 8.32 -10.83
N ILE A 328 -4.29 9.63 -10.72
CA ILE A 328 -4.45 10.40 -9.48
C ILE A 328 -3.25 10.21 -8.53
N VAL A 329 -2.66 11.32 -8.11
CA VAL A 329 -1.38 11.40 -7.36
C VAL A 329 -1.35 10.60 -6.07
N VAL A 330 -2.50 10.23 -5.54
CA VAL A 330 -2.65 9.61 -4.22
C VAL A 330 -2.99 8.13 -4.30
N ASP A 331 -3.43 7.64 -5.47
CA ASP A 331 -3.99 6.30 -5.55
C ASP A 331 -3.59 5.57 -6.82
N CYS A 332 -2.45 4.89 -6.78
CA CYS A 332 -2.08 3.91 -7.79
C CYS A 332 -2.88 2.62 -7.55
N SER A 333 -4.20 2.71 -7.64
CA SER A 333 -5.17 1.68 -7.21
C SER A 333 -5.01 0.32 -7.89
N THR A 334 -4.29 0.25 -9.01
CA THR A 334 -4.01 -1.02 -9.69
C THR A 334 -2.90 -1.81 -9.02
N ASN A 335 -2.03 -1.18 -8.23
CA ASN A 335 -0.80 -1.74 -7.66
C ASN A 335 0.14 -2.38 -8.70
N GLU A 336 -0.09 -2.11 -10.00
CA GLU A 336 0.75 -2.62 -11.08
C GLU A 336 2.10 -1.91 -11.09
N GLY A 337 3.18 -2.66 -11.31
CA GLY A 337 4.53 -2.12 -11.29
C GLY A 337 5.60 -3.09 -11.74
N LEU A 338 6.78 -2.54 -12.05
CA LEU A 338 7.95 -3.34 -12.47
C LEU A 338 8.61 -4.12 -11.34
N PHE A 339 8.33 -3.75 -10.09
CA PHE A 339 8.86 -4.44 -8.92
C PHE A 339 7.77 -4.69 -7.88
N TYR A 340 7.62 -5.94 -7.50
CA TYR A 340 6.73 -6.43 -6.45
C TYR A 340 7.51 -7.45 -5.60
N SER A 341 7.99 -7.02 -4.45
CA SER A 341 8.92 -7.78 -3.61
C SER A 341 8.40 -9.15 -3.17
N ARG A 342 7.07 -9.33 -3.08
CA ARG A 342 6.48 -10.64 -2.76
C ARG A 342 6.69 -11.73 -3.80
N ARG A 343 7.20 -11.39 -4.99
CA ARG A 343 7.67 -12.39 -5.97
C ARG A 343 8.89 -13.14 -5.46
N ILE A 344 9.72 -12.48 -4.64
CA ILE A 344 10.91 -13.07 -4.02
C ILE A 344 10.47 -13.91 -2.82
N GLY A 345 10.68 -15.23 -2.87
CA GLY A 345 10.29 -16.14 -1.80
C GLY A 345 8.79 -16.51 -1.76
N ARG A 346 8.07 -16.33 -2.89
CA ARG A 346 6.66 -16.78 -3.02
C ARG A 346 6.53 -18.30 -2.78
N ALA A 347 5.29 -18.77 -2.71
CA ALA A 347 5.01 -20.21 -2.71
C ALA A 347 5.62 -20.87 -3.94
N PRO A 348 6.17 -22.10 -3.83
CA PRO A 348 6.74 -22.81 -4.96
C PRO A 348 5.73 -22.97 -6.09
N SER A 349 6.14 -22.60 -7.31
CA SER A 349 5.25 -22.41 -8.47
C SER A 349 4.58 -23.69 -8.93
N LEU A 350 5.24 -24.85 -8.79
CA LEU A 350 4.76 -26.14 -9.25
C LEU A 350 4.28 -27.06 -8.11
N SER A 351 3.99 -26.49 -6.93
CA SER A 351 3.46 -27.24 -5.77
C SER A 351 2.20 -28.04 -6.13
N GLY A 352 1.31 -27.50 -6.95
CA GLY A 352 0.09 -28.19 -7.38
C GLY A 352 0.32 -29.33 -8.36
N LEU A 353 1.49 -29.42 -9.00
CA LEU A 353 1.84 -30.47 -9.97
C LEU A 353 2.74 -31.55 -9.37
N TYR A 354 3.76 -31.14 -8.62
CA TYR A 354 4.85 -32.01 -8.14
C TYR A 354 5.05 -31.90 -6.62
N GLY A 355 4.28 -31.05 -5.96
CA GLY A 355 4.36 -30.89 -4.50
C GLY A 355 3.78 -32.09 -3.73
N ASP A 356 4.15 -32.18 -2.47
CA ASP A 356 3.61 -33.13 -1.49
C ASP A 356 3.33 -32.42 -0.14
N ALA A 357 3.00 -33.20 0.87
CA ALA A 357 2.68 -32.67 2.20
C ALA A 357 3.88 -31.98 2.91
N THR A 358 5.10 -32.18 2.43
CA THR A 358 6.32 -31.56 2.97
C THR A 358 6.73 -30.31 2.21
N THR A 359 6.10 -30.05 1.06
CA THR A 359 6.37 -28.85 0.23
C THR A 359 6.05 -27.58 1.01
N PRO A 360 7.02 -26.68 1.17
CA PRO A 360 6.81 -25.46 1.96
C PRO A 360 5.83 -24.50 1.29
N THR A 361 5.12 -23.70 2.08
CA THR A 361 4.19 -22.68 1.60
C THR A 361 4.87 -21.40 1.08
N SER A 362 6.20 -21.31 1.25
CA SER A 362 7.04 -20.22 0.74
C SER A 362 8.44 -20.72 0.44
N THR A 363 9.09 -20.15 -0.56
CA THR A 363 10.47 -20.46 -0.94
C THR A 363 11.44 -19.71 -0.04
N SER A 364 12.41 -20.41 0.53
CA SER A 364 13.42 -19.79 1.42
C SER A 364 14.33 -18.84 0.64
N ILE A 365 14.56 -17.66 1.19
CA ILE A 365 15.54 -16.70 0.70
C ILE A 365 16.87 -17.00 1.36
N ILE A 366 17.89 -17.30 0.58
CA ILE A 366 19.25 -17.60 1.09
C ILE A 366 19.86 -16.32 1.68
N ALA A 367 19.85 -15.28 0.87
CA ALA A 367 20.35 -13.95 1.24
C ALA A 367 19.70 -12.87 0.37
N ALA A 368 19.61 -11.66 0.93
CA ALA A 368 19.26 -10.48 0.16
C ALA A 368 20.10 -9.28 0.61
N THR A 369 20.39 -8.38 -0.33
CA THR A 369 21.18 -7.16 -0.10
C THR A 369 20.53 -5.97 -0.76
N LYS A 370 20.58 -4.81 -0.09
CA LYS A 370 20.18 -3.51 -0.64
C LYS A 370 21.32 -2.51 -0.42
N LEU A 371 21.77 -1.88 -1.49
CA LEU A 371 22.65 -0.72 -1.44
C LEU A 371 21.84 0.51 -1.84
N THR A 372 21.72 1.47 -0.96
CA THR A 372 20.99 2.71 -1.22
C THR A 372 21.86 3.92 -0.93
N GLY A 373 21.74 4.96 -1.77
CA GLY A 373 22.50 6.17 -1.57
C GLY A 373 21.82 7.39 -2.15
N ARG A 374 22.22 8.58 -1.65
CA ARG A 374 21.81 9.86 -2.18
C ARG A 374 22.97 10.85 -2.17
N SER A 375 23.18 11.53 -3.29
CA SER A 375 24.21 12.57 -3.43
C SER A 375 23.62 13.96 -3.18
N ARG A 376 24.49 14.93 -2.94
CA ARG A 376 24.14 16.36 -2.87
C ARG A 376 23.58 16.92 -4.18
N SER A 377 24.02 16.38 -5.32
CA SER A 377 23.53 16.79 -6.64
C SER A 377 22.09 16.34 -6.91
N GLY A 378 21.43 15.64 -5.95
CA GLY A 378 20.08 15.13 -6.10
C GLY A 378 19.99 13.76 -6.76
N LEU A 379 21.13 13.06 -6.99
CA LEU A 379 21.13 11.68 -7.47
C LEU A 379 20.85 10.73 -6.31
N SER A 380 19.74 9.98 -6.39
CA SER A 380 19.44 8.84 -5.54
C SER A 380 19.63 7.55 -6.34
N PHE A 381 20.19 6.52 -5.72
CA PHE A 381 20.35 5.22 -6.35
C PHE A 381 20.07 4.08 -5.39
N GLY A 382 19.64 2.96 -5.94
CA GLY A 382 19.41 1.73 -5.22
C GLY A 382 19.75 0.51 -6.05
N VAL A 383 20.37 -0.47 -5.40
CA VAL A 383 20.64 -1.79 -5.97
C VAL A 383 20.13 -2.83 -4.96
N LEU A 384 19.23 -3.70 -5.39
CA LEU A 384 18.74 -4.82 -4.61
C LEU A 384 19.10 -6.11 -5.32
N ASN A 385 19.60 -7.09 -4.58
CA ASN A 385 19.80 -8.45 -5.07
C ASN A 385 19.28 -9.44 -4.03
N ALA A 386 18.64 -10.52 -4.47
CA ALA A 386 18.18 -11.60 -3.62
C ALA A 386 18.32 -12.94 -4.31
N ALA A 387 18.62 -13.99 -3.54
CA ALA A 387 18.70 -15.36 -4.02
C ALA A 387 17.76 -16.28 -3.23
N THR A 388 17.00 -17.11 -3.94
CA THR A 388 16.09 -18.10 -3.32
C THR A 388 16.60 -19.53 -3.54
N LYS A 389 16.30 -20.38 -2.56
CA LYS A 389 16.70 -21.78 -2.58
C LYS A 389 15.81 -22.57 -3.53
N GLU A 390 16.38 -23.58 -4.19
CA GLU A 390 15.63 -24.63 -4.87
C GLU A 390 14.75 -25.42 -3.89
N VAL A 391 13.55 -25.79 -4.33
CA VAL A 391 12.61 -26.63 -3.57
C VAL A 391 12.26 -27.86 -4.39
N GLU A 392 12.43 -29.02 -3.77
CA GLU A 392 12.04 -30.31 -4.32
C GLU A 392 10.68 -30.76 -3.75
N GLY A 393 9.95 -31.54 -4.49
CA GLY A 393 8.68 -32.17 -4.12
C GLY A 393 8.73 -33.70 -4.33
N THR A 394 7.61 -34.30 -4.71
CA THR A 394 7.46 -35.75 -4.88
C THR A 394 8.50 -36.31 -5.85
N ASN A 395 9.17 -37.38 -5.47
CA ASN A 395 10.19 -38.08 -6.24
C ASN A 395 11.34 -37.17 -6.70
N ASN A 396 11.76 -36.24 -5.87
CA ASN A 396 12.85 -35.26 -6.10
C ASN A 396 12.62 -34.43 -7.38
N ARG A 397 11.36 -34.15 -7.73
CA ARG A 397 11.03 -33.22 -8.81
C ARG A 397 11.10 -31.80 -8.31
N THR A 398 11.78 -30.94 -9.05
CA THR A 398 11.87 -29.53 -8.71
C THR A 398 10.50 -28.86 -8.82
N VAL A 399 10.04 -28.29 -7.73
CA VAL A 399 8.79 -27.49 -7.65
C VAL A 399 9.03 -25.98 -7.71
N GLU A 400 10.23 -25.53 -7.35
CA GLU A 400 10.73 -24.16 -7.57
C GLU A 400 12.24 -24.22 -7.79
N PRO A 401 12.79 -23.72 -8.90
CA PRO A 401 14.23 -23.73 -9.14
C PRO A 401 14.94 -22.64 -8.32
N PHE A 402 16.25 -22.78 -8.13
CA PHE A 402 17.07 -21.67 -7.67
C PHE A 402 16.84 -20.44 -8.55
N ALA A 403 16.66 -19.27 -7.93
CA ALA A 403 16.46 -18.02 -8.65
C ALA A 403 17.26 -16.86 -8.03
N ASN A 404 17.81 -16.01 -8.90
CA ASN A 404 18.41 -14.74 -8.53
C ASN A 404 17.54 -13.60 -9.08
N TYR A 405 17.30 -12.62 -8.20
CA TYR A 405 16.50 -11.44 -8.45
C TYR A 405 17.37 -10.21 -8.28
N ALA A 406 17.32 -9.29 -9.23
CA ALA A 406 18.05 -8.04 -9.14
C ALA A 406 17.17 -6.86 -9.54
N VAL A 407 17.32 -5.74 -8.82
CA VAL A 407 16.67 -4.47 -9.12
C VAL A 407 17.70 -3.36 -8.99
N VAL A 408 17.80 -2.50 -10.01
CA VAL A 408 18.65 -1.30 -10.01
C VAL A 408 17.79 -0.09 -10.26
N ARG A 409 17.96 0.96 -9.45
CA ARG A 409 17.22 2.22 -9.58
C ARG A 409 18.18 3.40 -9.52
N ALA A 410 17.97 4.38 -10.39
CA ALA A 410 18.62 5.68 -10.32
C ALA A 410 17.58 6.78 -10.54
N GLN A 411 17.64 7.83 -9.75
CA GLN A 411 16.76 8.99 -9.85
C GLN A 411 17.59 10.26 -9.67
N GLN A 412 17.50 11.17 -10.63
CA GLN A 412 18.12 12.50 -10.57
C GLN A 412 17.03 13.55 -10.38
N ASP A 413 17.06 14.23 -9.26
CA ASP A 413 16.25 15.41 -9.00
C ASP A 413 16.98 16.65 -9.49
N MET A 414 16.23 17.60 -10.05
CA MET A 414 16.69 18.85 -10.64
C MET A 414 15.83 20.02 -10.19
N ARG A 415 16.37 21.24 -10.23
CA ARG A 415 15.65 22.48 -9.88
C ARG A 415 14.98 22.43 -8.50
N GLY A 416 15.72 21.94 -7.48
CA GLY A 416 15.19 21.82 -6.12
C GLY A 416 14.00 20.85 -6.03
N GLY A 417 13.97 19.82 -6.91
CA GLY A 417 12.93 18.80 -6.95
C GLY A 417 11.70 19.11 -7.79
N GLU A 418 11.65 20.26 -8.46
CA GLU A 418 10.54 20.57 -9.38
C GLU A 418 10.60 19.74 -10.66
N ALA A 419 11.77 19.24 -11.05
CA ALA A 419 11.93 18.33 -12.16
C ALA A 419 12.73 17.09 -11.73
N GLY A 420 12.54 15.99 -12.42
CA GLY A 420 13.31 14.77 -12.17
C GLY A 420 13.19 13.78 -13.31
N ILE A 421 14.23 12.97 -13.43
CA ILE A 421 14.25 11.81 -14.30
C ILE A 421 14.64 10.58 -13.48
N SER A 422 14.16 9.41 -13.86
CA SER A 422 14.57 8.19 -13.18
C SER A 422 14.63 7.00 -14.13
N LEU A 423 15.46 6.04 -13.78
CA LEU A 423 15.65 4.78 -14.50
C LEU A 423 15.49 3.62 -13.52
N ILE A 424 14.91 2.53 -13.98
CA ILE A 424 14.87 1.26 -13.26
C ILE A 424 15.26 0.12 -14.21
N GLY A 425 15.92 -0.90 -13.68
CA GLY A 425 16.13 -2.18 -14.33
C GLY A 425 15.82 -3.30 -13.36
N THR A 426 15.14 -4.34 -13.83
CA THR A 426 14.86 -5.55 -13.08
C THR A 426 15.31 -6.78 -13.85
N ALA A 427 15.78 -7.80 -13.15
CA ALA A 427 16.22 -9.06 -13.73
C ALA A 427 15.87 -10.23 -12.83
N VAL A 428 15.39 -11.30 -13.42
CA VAL A 428 15.23 -12.62 -12.80
C VAL A 428 15.95 -13.64 -13.65
N ASN A 429 16.77 -14.48 -13.01
CA ASN A 429 17.42 -15.61 -13.66
C ASN A 429 17.18 -16.86 -12.83
N ARG A 430 16.72 -17.94 -13.48
CA ARG A 430 16.37 -19.23 -12.86
C ARG A 430 17.26 -20.35 -13.41
N SER A 431 17.65 -21.26 -12.55
CA SER A 431 18.32 -22.51 -12.92
C SER A 431 17.27 -23.59 -13.21
N VAL A 432 16.55 -23.41 -14.32
CA VAL A 432 15.47 -24.34 -14.69
C VAL A 432 16.03 -25.70 -15.13
N ASP A 433 15.28 -26.74 -14.82
CA ASP A 433 15.54 -28.14 -15.22
C ASP A 433 14.42 -28.68 -16.10
N SER A 434 14.44 -29.97 -16.44
CA SER A 434 13.43 -30.62 -17.30
C SER A 434 12.01 -30.57 -16.71
N PHE A 435 11.84 -30.42 -15.39
CA PHE A 435 10.52 -30.33 -14.74
C PHE A 435 9.98 -28.91 -14.72
N THR A 436 10.85 -27.91 -14.66
CA THR A 436 10.49 -26.50 -14.47
C THR A 436 10.54 -25.70 -15.78
N ASP A 437 11.40 -26.04 -16.73
CA ASP A 437 11.57 -25.33 -18.02
C ASP A 437 10.27 -25.20 -18.86
N PRO A 438 9.34 -26.18 -18.88
CA PRO A 438 8.07 -26.04 -19.60
C PRO A 438 7.07 -25.08 -18.92
N PHE A 439 7.34 -24.62 -17.73
CA PHE A 439 6.40 -23.87 -16.90
C PHE A 439 6.91 -22.51 -16.44
N LEU A 440 8.23 -22.33 -16.33
CA LEU A 440 8.84 -21.12 -15.78
C LEU A 440 9.79 -20.48 -16.78
N HIS A 441 9.73 -19.14 -16.88
CA HIS A 441 10.70 -18.38 -17.67
C HIS A 441 12.11 -18.61 -17.12
N ARG A 442 13.06 -18.92 -18.00
CA ARG A 442 14.48 -19.04 -17.66
C ARG A 442 15.05 -17.70 -17.24
N SER A 443 14.67 -16.64 -17.94
CA SER A 443 15.04 -15.28 -17.59
C SER A 443 13.92 -14.27 -17.90
N ALA A 444 13.82 -13.24 -17.09
CA ALA A 444 12.91 -12.13 -17.28
C ALA A 444 13.61 -10.81 -16.96
N TYR A 445 13.53 -9.86 -17.86
CA TYR A 445 14.14 -8.54 -17.74
C TYR A 445 13.11 -7.47 -18.00
N ALA A 446 13.13 -6.40 -17.20
CA ALA A 446 12.38 -5.21 -17.52
C ALA A 446 13.20 -3.96 -17.22
N THR A 447 12.94 -2.89 -17.99
CA THR A 447 13.54 -1.58 -17.78
C THR A 447 12.46 -0.52 -17.86
N GLY A 448 12.66 0.59 -17.16
CA GLY A 448 11.74 1.72 -17.19
C GLY A 448 12.44 3.05 -16.99
N ALA A 449 11.88 4.09 -17.58
CA ALA A 449 12.29 5.47 -17.41
C ALA A 449 11.10 6.35 -17.06
N THR A 450 11.29 7.33 -16.18
CA THR A 450 10.27 8.33 -15.89
C THR A 450 10.85 9.74 -16.02
N PHE A 451 10.00 10.68 -16.37
CA PHE A 451 10.28 12.09 -16.20
C PHE A 451 9.13 12.79 -15.47
N ARG A 452 9.45 13.87 -14.78
CA ARG A 452 8.49 14.74 -14.10
C ARG A 452 8.95 16.18 -14.19
N ASN A 453 8.02 17.09 -14.43
CA ASN A 453 8.26 18.51 -14.45
C ASN A 453 7.09 19.25 -13.80
N ARG A 454 7.35 19.91 -12.67
CA ARG A 454 6.43 20.83 -11.99
C ARG A 454 6.72 22.25 -12.39
N PHE A 455 5.69 23.03 -12.54
CA PHE A 455 5.80 24.43 -12.94
C PHE A 455 4.70 25.27 -12.30
N HIS A 456 4.81 26.59 -12.45
CA HIS A 456 3.90 27.55 -11.85
C HIS A 456 3.82 27.36 -10.32
N GLN A 457 4.98 27.43 -9.65
CA GLN A 457 5.13 27.22 -8.19
C GLN A 457 4.62 25.81 -7.72
N GLY A 458 4.83 24.79 -8.55
CA GLY A 458 4.43 23.42 -8.23
C GLY A 458 2.94 23.14 -8.36
N GLN A 459 2.14 24.09 -8.87
CA GLN A 459 0.71 23.89 -9.02
C GLN A 459 0.35 22.90 -10.12
N TYR A 460 1.14 22.86 -11.21
CA TYR A 460 0.94 21.98 -12.34
C TYR A 460 2.09 20.99 -12.47
N GLU A 461 1.77 19.79 -12.91
CA GLU A 461 2.77 18.74 -13.19
C GLU A 461 2.50 18.10 -14.56
N LEU A 462 3.55 17.95 -15.35
CA LEU A 462 3.63 17.07 -16.51
C LEU A 462 4.57 15.94 -16.16
N ALA A 463 4.10 14.69 -16.27
CA ALA A 463 4.91 13.52 -16.04
C ALA A 463 4.67 12.48 -17.12
N GLY A 464 5.67 11.63 -17.35
CA GLY A 464 5.55 10.51 -18.26
C GLY A 464 6.50 9.39 -17.89
N GLN A 465 6.19 8.22 -18.40
CA GLN A 465 6.99 7.03 -18.22
C GLN A 465 6.96 6.13 -19.43
N PHE A 466 8.03 5.38 -19.59
CA PHE A 466 8.18 4.31 -20.55
C PHE A 466 8.78 3.09 -19.84
N ALA A 467 8.27 1.90 -20.16
CA ALA A 467 8.82 0.64 -19.70
C ALA A 467 8.88 -0.37 -20.85
N ALA A 468 9.86 -1.27 -20.80
CA ALA A 468 9.99 -2.38 -21.74
C ALA A 468 10.30 -3.65 -20.97
N SER A 469 9.84 -4.80 -21.49
CA SER A 469 10.06 -6.12 -20.91
C SER A 469 10.47 -7.15 -21.94
N LEU A 470 11.20 -8.16 -21.48
CA LEU A 470 11.61 -9.33 -22.24
C LEU A 470 11.63 -10.54 -21.32
N VAL A 471 10.88 -11.57 -21.66
CA VAL A 471 10.94 -12.88 -21.01
C VAL A 471 11.42 -13.94 -21.99
N ASN A 472 12.25 -14.87 -21.52
CA ASN A 472 12.80 -15.96 -22.32
C ASN A 472 12.58 -17.31 -21.62
N GLY A 473 12.32 -18.37 -22.41
CA GLY A 473 12.12 -19.72 -21.91
C GLY A 473 11.91 -20.71 -23.03
N ALA A 474 11.56 -21.94 -22.66
CA ALA A 474 11.18 -22.97 -23.63
C ALA A 474 9.92 -22.54 -24.41
N PRO A 475 9.68 -23.08 -25.61
CA PRO A 475 8.46 -22.76 -26.36
C PRO A 475 7.17 -22.97 -25.56
N GLU A 476 7.14 -24.01 -24.72
CA GLU A 476 5.96 -24.38 -23.91
C GLU A 476 5.60 -23.28 -22.88
N VAL A 477 6.57 -22.71 -22.19
CA VAL A 477 6.29 -21.63 -21.22
C VAL A 477 5.88 -20.36 -21.94
N ILE A 478 6.50 -19.99 -23.06
CA ILE A 478 6.09 -18.80 -23.83
C ILE A 478 4.70 -19.01 -24.46
N TYR A 479 4.37 -20.21 -24.92
CA TYR A 479 3.01 -20.55 -25.37
C TYR A 479 1.98 -20.38 -24.23
N ARG A 480 2.29 -20.84 -23.01
CA ARG A 480 1.44 -20.64 -21.82
C ARG A 480 1.28 -19.17 -21.48
N THR A 481 2.37 -18.38 -21.54
CA THR A 481 2.35 -16.94 -21.28
C THR A 481 1.43 -16.22 -22.25
N GLN A 482 1.54 -16.48 -23.55
CA GLN A 482 0.64 -15.91 -24.58
C GLN A 482 -0.84 -16.19 -24.28
N ARG A 483 -1.15 -17.36 -23.72
CA ARG A 483 -2.52 -17.79 -23.41
C ARG A 483 -2.99 -17.46 -22.00
N SER A 484 -2.13 -16.90 -21.17
CA SER A 484 -2.47 -16.54 -19.79
C SER A 484 -3.54 -15.45 -19.73
N PRO A 485 -4.22 -15.27 -18.58
CA PRO A 485 -5.19 -14.19 -18.39
C PRO A 485 -4.64 -12.77 -18.62
N VAL A 486 -3.33 -12.59 -18.51
CA VAL A 486 -2.66 -11.31 -18.77
C VAL A 486 -2.70 -10.98 -20.27
N HIS A 487 -2.57 -11.95 -21.17
CA HIS A 487 -2.33 -11.76 -22.59
C HIS A 487 -3.49 -12.18 -23.50
N TYR A 488 -3.98 -13.43 -23.40
CA TYR A 488 -5.07 -14.00 -24.19
C TYR A 488 -4.92 -13.83 -25.71
N TYR A 489 -3.77 -14.17 -26.28
CA TYR A 489 -3.51 -14.11 -27.72
C TYR A 489 -4.45 -15.01 -28.55
N GLN A 490 -5.05 -16.05 -27.92
CA GLN A 490 -6.01 -16.96 -28.57
C GLN A 490 -7.41 -16.37 -28.75
N GLN A 491 -7.64 -15.12 -28.41
CA GLN A 491 -8.96 -14.51 -28.47
C GLN A 491 -9.46 -14.40 -29.91
N PRO A 492 -10.62 -14.98 -30.26
CA PRO A 492 -11.17 -14.90 -31.61
C PRO A 492 -11.51 -13.45 -32.00
N GLY A 493 -11.18 -13.08 -33.24
CA GLY A 493 -11.48 -11.77 -33.79
C GLY A 493 -10.47 -10.66 -33.40
N ASP A 494 -9.46 -10.99 -32.61
CA ASP A 494 -8.31 -10.11 -32.38
C ASP A 494 -7.26 -10.29 -33.51
N LYS A 495 -6.33 -9.33 -33.60
CA LYS A 495 -5.20 -9.39 -34.54
C LYS A 495 -4.01 -10.18 -34.00
N LEU A 496 -4.12 -10.63 -32.75
CA LEU A 496 -3.08 -11.42 -32.11
C LEU A 496 -3.22 -12.88 -32.49
N GLU A 497 -2.08 -13.53 -32.72
CA GLU A 497 -1.99 -14.97 -33.00
C GLU A 497 -1.04 -15.64 -32.01
N VAL A 498 -1.44 -16.80 -31.52
CA VAL A 498 -0.60 -17.64 -30.67
C VAL A 498 0.46 -18.33 -31.48
N ASP A 499 1.71 -18.12 -31.16
CA ASP A 499 2.86 -18.75 -31.77
C ASP A 499 3.48 -19.79 -30.82
N SER A 500 3.31 -21.07 -31.13
CA SER A 500 3.79 -22.18 -30.31
C SER A 500 5.30 -22.46 -30.41
N GLY A 501 5.98 -21.87 -31.39
CA GLY A 501 7.44 -22.01 -31.58
C GLY A 501 8.26 -20.89 -30.94
N ARG A 502 7.62 -19.88 -30.39
CA ARG A 502 8.27 -18.70 -29.82
C ARG A 502 9.00 -19.05 -28.52
N THR A 503 10.25 -18.59 -28.37
CA THR A 503 11.09 -18.79 -27.18
C THR A 503 11.27 -17.51 -26.34
N SER A 504 10.67 -16.42 -26.78
CA SER A 504 10.70 -15.13 -26.05
C SER A 504 9.41 -14.35 -26.29
N LEU A 505 9.07 -13.49 -25.33
CA LEU A 505 8.00 -12.51 -25.45
C LEU A 505 8.52 -11.15 -25.00
N SER A 506 8.28 -10.11 -25.79
CA SER A 506 8.69 -8.75 -25.48
C SER A 506 7.55 -7.76 -25.65
N GLY A 507 7.58 -6.69 -24.88
CA GLY A 507 6.60 -5.64 -24.96
C GLY A 507 7.02 -4.36 -24.27
N HIS A 508 6.14 -3.37 -24.30
CA HIS A 508 6.37 -2.04 -23.71
C HIS A 508 5.10 -1.47 -23.11
N ALA A 509 5.28 -0.53 -22.19
CA ALA A 509 4.22 0.26 -21.58
C ALA A 509 4.62 1.74 -21.56
N GLU A 510 3.66 2.62 -21.79
CA GLU A 510 3.84 4.06 -21.86
C GLU A 510 2.74 4.75 -21.06
N GLN A 511 3.08 5.86 -20.40
CA GLN A 511 2.11 6.76 -19.80
C GLN A 511 2.55 8.20 -19.98
N ILE A 512 1.60 9.08 -20.23
CA ILE A 512 1.75 10.51 -20.09
C ILE A 512 0.59 11.05 -19.27
N LYS A 513 0.89 11.96 -18.34
CA LYS A 513 -0.11 12.60 -17.50
C LYS A 513 0.17 14.08 -17.31
N PHE A 514 -0.91 14.85 -17.24
CA PHE A 514 -0.88 16.28 -16.96
C PHE A 514 -1.96 16.63 -15.95
N GLY A 515 -1.62 17.43 -14.95
CA GLY A 515 -2.58 17.82 -13.94
C GLY A 515 -2.27 19.10 -13.20
N LYS A 516 -3.28 19.59 -12.48
CA LYS A 516 -3.21 20.68 -11.51
C LYS A 516 -3.45 20.14 -10.12
N TYR A 517 -2.47 20.25 -9.24
CA TYR A 517 -2.49 19.65 -7.89
C TYR A 517 -2.47 20.69 -6.78
N GLY A 518 -2.21 21.97 -7.10
CA GLY A 518 -2.13 23.05 -6.13
C GLY A 518 -2.88 24.32 -6.59
N GLY A 519 -2.96 25.30 -5.72
CA GLY A 519 -3.54 26.61 -5.99
C GLY A 519 -5.06 26.62 -6.16
N GLY A 520 -5.75 27.52 -5.44
CA GLY A 520 -7.21 27.66 -5.49
C GLY A 520 -7.97 26.40 -5.09
N ILE A 521 -9.23 26.31 -5.52
CA ILE A 521 -10.14 25.19 -5.17
C ILE A 521 -10.20 24.10 -6.24
N THR A 522 -9.70 24.36 -7.45
CA THR A 522 -9.79 23.42 -8.57
C THR A 522 -8.59 22.49 -8.63
N ARG A 523 -8.84 21.23 -8.93
CA ARG A 523 -7.84 20.20 -9.21
C ARG A 523 -8.27 19.43 -10.45
N PHE A 524 -7.34 18.92 -11.24
CA PHE A 524 -7.61 17.98 -12.30
C PHE A 524 -6.36 17.18 -12.66
N GLU A 525 -6.54 16.00 -13.22
CA GLU A 525 -5.51 15.20 -13.87
C GLU A 525 -6.12 14.51 -15.10
N THR A 526 -5.37 14.44 -16.18
CA THR A 526 -5.66 13.56 -17.31
C THR A 526 -4.44 12.70 -17.63
N SER A 527 -4.69 11.44 -17.96
CA SER A 527 -3.64 10.43 -18.17
C SER A 527 -4.01 9.53 -19.33
N ILE A 528 -3.03 9.22 -20.18
CA ILE A 528 -3.14 8.18 -21.20
C ILE A 528 -2.06 7.15 -20.90
N VAL A 529 -2.49 5.89 -20.81
CA VAL A 529 -1.64 4.72 -20.61
C VAL A 529 -1.80 3.80 -21.80
N ARG A 530 -0.70 3.20 -22.27
CA ARG A 530 -0.73 2.12 -23.27
C ARG A 530 0.18 1.01 -22.81
N GLN A 531 -0.31 -0.21 -22.86
CA GLN A 531 0.47 -1.42 -22.62
C GLN A 531 0.32 -2.35 -23.82
N SER A 532 1.44 -2.70 -24.44
CA SER A 532 1.44 -3.59 -25.62
C SER A 532 1.06 -5.02 -25.25
N PRO A 533 0.56 -5.84 -26.19
CA PRO A 533 0.12 -7.21 -25.90
C PRO A 533 1.19 -8.12 -25.29
N GLY A 534 2.45 -7.95 -25.68
CA GLY A 534 3.57 -8.78 -25.20
C GLY A 534 4.26 -8.25 -23.94
N PHE A 535 3.74 -7.21 -23.30
CA PHE A 535 4.35 -6.64 -22.09
C PHE A 535 4.11 -7.57 -20.89
N GLU A 536 5.19 -8.18 -20.36
CA GLU A 536 5.15 -9.16 -19.28
C GLU A 536 6.20 -8.84 -18.20
N VAL A 537 5.77 -8.69 -16.94
CA VAL A 537 6.65 -8.34 -15.81
C VAL A 537 6.40 -9.19 -14.56
N ASN A 538 5.49 -10.17 -14.59
CA ASN A 538 5.04 -10.92 -13.42
C ASN A 538 6.09 -11.85 -12.79
N ASP A 539 7.26 -11.98 -13.37
CA ASP A 539 8.37 -12.71 -12.76
C ASP A 539 8.93 -12.01 -11.52
N ILE A 540 8.92 -10.66 -11.49
CA ILE A 540 9.37 -9.83 -10.37
C ILE A 540 8.46 -8.63 -10.11
N GLY A 541 7.62 -8.26 -11.08
CA GLY A 541 6.64 -7.20 -11.00
C GLY A 541 5.22 -7.72 -10.72
N PHE A 542 4.25 -6.84 -10.90
CA PHE A 542 2.84 -7.17 -10.84
C PHE A 542 2.09 -6.50 -12.00
N LEU A 543 1.42 -7.30 -12.82
CA LEU A 543 0.64 -6.87 -13.98
C LEU A 543 -0.62 -7.73 -14.07
N ARG A 544 -1.79 -7.13 -14.09
CA ARG A 544 -3.07 -7.83 -14.21
C ARG A 544 -3.45 -8.09 -15.65
N ARG A 545 -3.17 -7.12 -16.52
CA ARG A 545 -3.41 -7.28 -17.96
C ARG A 545 -2.41 -6.49 -18.79
N ALA A 546 -2.04 -7.05 -19.92
CA ALA A 546 -1.44 -6.37 -21.06
C ALA A 546 -2.53 -6.01 -22.09
N ASP A 547 -2.15 -5.49 -23.24
CA ASP A 547 -3.06 -5.17 -24.34
C ASP A 547 -4.18 -4.21 -23.93
N ILE A 548 -3.80 -2.99 -23.48
CA ILE A 548 -4.74 -1.95 -23.07
C ILE A 548 -4.25 -0.56 -23.47
N VAL A 549 -5.19 0.27 -23.85
CA VAL A 549 -5.07 1.74 -23.89
C VAL A 549 -6.12 2.30 -22.96
N ASP A 550 -5.70 3.09 -21.97
CA ASP A 550 -6.56 3.69 -20.95
C ASP A 550 -6.41 5.22 -21.02
N TRP A 551 -7.50 5.91 -21.22
CA TRP A 551 -7.58 7.35 -21.07
C TRP A 551 -8.48 7.68 -19.90
N SER A 552 -7.89 8.27 -18.87
CA SER A 552 -8.59 8.63 -17.65
C SER A 552 -8.47 10.13 -17.37
N THR A 553 -9.54 10.72 -16.85
CA THR A 553 -9.59 12.14 -16.45
C THR A 553 -10.30 12.27 -15.11
N TRP A 554 -9.72 13.02 -14.21
CA TRP A 554 -10.30 13.41 -12.93
C TRP A 554 -10.34 14.91 -12.81
N ALA A 555 -11.42 15.43 -12.25
CA ALA A 555 -11.54 16.85 -11.87
C ALA A 555 -12.20 16.96 -10.50
N ALA A 556 -11.78 17.94 -9.70
CA ALA A 556 -12.32 18.15 -8.38
C ALA A 556 -12.41 19.62 -7.98
N LEU A 557 -13.38 19.88 -7.09
CA LEU A 557 -13.49 21.09 -6.30
C LEU A 557 -13.18 20.74 -4.84
N SER A 558 -12.12 21.33 -4.29
CA SER A 558 -11.62 21.04 -2.94
C SER A 558 -11.74 22.28 -2.06
N PHE A 559 -12.59 22.19 -1.06
CA PHE A 559 -12.87 23.25 -0.09
C PHE A 559 -12.17 22.87 1.23
N ARG A 560 -11.10 23.57 1.57
CA ARG A 560 -10.24 23.29 2.73
C ARG A 560 -10.48 24.22 3.92
N THR A 561 -11.35 25.19 3.77
CA THR A 561 -11.69 26.14 4.84
C THR A 561 -13.04 25.76 5.42
N ALA A 562 -13.12 25.66 6.74
CA ALA A 562 -14.37 25.36 7.44
C ALA A 562 -15.43 26.42 7.13
N ARG A 563 -16.58 25.99 6.75
CA ARG A 563 -17.71 26.85 6.41
C ARG A 563 -19.02 26.11 6.64
N TRP A 564 -19.99 26.82 7.26
CA TRP A 564 -21.34 26.30 7.49
C TRP A 564 -21.31 24.99 8.29
N ILE A 565 -21.62 23.83 7.66
CA ILE A 565 -21.70 22.53 8.35
C ILE A 565 -20.42 21.68 8.21
N TYR A 566 -19.49 22.09 7.35
CA TYR A 566 -18.30 21.29 7.05
C TYR A 566 -17.00 22.00 7.45
N ARG A 567 -16.02 21.19 7.82
CA ARG A 567 -14.62 21.57 8.03
C ARG A 567 -13.83 21.56 6.71
N TRP A 568 -14.11 20.59 5.88
CA TRP A 568 -13.60 20.43 4.54
C TRP A 568 -14.63 19.69 3.68
N ALA A 569 -14.58 19.93 2.39
CA ALA A 569 -15.40 19.18 1.43
C ALA A 569 -14.67 19.04 0.10
N GLN A 570 -14.92 17.96 -0.61
CA GLN A 570 -14.41 17.74 -1.95
C GLN A 570 -15.47 17.07 -2.81
N VAL A 571 -15.65 17.57 -4.03
CA VAL A 571 -16.52 16.97 -5.05
C VAL A 571 -15.65 16.60 -6.23
N ASN A 572 -15.81 15.37 -6.71
CA ASN A 572 -15.01 14.82 -7.81
C ASN A 572 -15.90 14.36 -8.95
N GLY A 573 -15.39 14.52 -10.16
CA GLY A 573 -15.87 13.87 -11.37
C GLY A 573 -14.73 13.08 -12.00
N ASN A 574 -14.99 11.85 -12.39
CA ASN A 574 -14.04 10.98 -13.05
C ASN A 574 -14.65 10.48 -14.36
N HIS A 575 -13.83 10.37 -15.37
CA HIS A 575 -14.14 9.72 -16.64
C HIS A 575 -13.00 8.82 -17.02
N TRP A 576 -13.31 7.63 -17.51
CA TRP A 576 -12.33 6.75 -18.14
C TRP A 576 -12.89 6.10 -19.38
N GLU A 577 -12.01 5.85 -20.32
CA GLU A 577 -12.30 5.15 -21.56
C GLU A 577 -11.14 4.19 -21.87
N GLN A 578 -11.47 2.93 -22.14
CA GLN A 578 -10.49 1.87 -22.32
C GLN A 578 -10.71 1.12 -23.63
N TRP A 579 -9.60 0.79 -24.29
CA TRP A 579 -9.57 -0.03 -25.51
C TRP A 579 -8.48 -1.10 -25.38
N ASN A 580 -8.60 -2.20 -26.14
CA ASN A 580 -7.43 -3.00 -26.44
C ASN A 580 -6.62 -2.33 -27.57
N THR A 581 -5.40 -2.81 -27.83
CA THR A 581 -4.55 -2.23 -28.89
C THR A 581 -5.07 -2.50 -30.31
N SER A 582 -5.99 -3.44 -30.48
CA SER A 582 -6.71 -3.69 -31.74
C SER A 582 -7.84 -2.70 -31.99
N GLY A 583 -8.21 -1.87 -31.01
CA GLY A 583 -9.22 -0.82 -31.11
C GLY A 583 -10.60 -1.23 -30.60
N THR A 584 -10.77 -2.40 -30.00
CA THR A 584 -12.02 -2.80 -29.35
C THR A 584 -12.19 -2.02 -28.06
N ARG A 585 -13.30 -1.30 -27.89
CA ARG A 585 -13.60 -0.58 -26.65
C ARG A 585 -13.94 -1.57 -25.53
N LEU A 586 -13.24 -1.42 -24.42
CA LEU A 586 -13.38 -2.30 -23.26
C LEU A 586 -14.24 -1.68 -22.17
N ASP A 587 -14.16 -0.37 -21.99
CA ASP A 587 -14.97 0.36 -21.03
C ASP A 587 -15.11 1.83 -21.39
N ASN A 588 -16.17 2.47 -20.87
CA ASN A 588 -16.40 3.90 -20.95
C ASN A 588 -17.38 4.27 -19.83
N ALA A 589 -16.90 4.99 -18.82
CA ALA A 589 -17.74 5.27 -17.67
C ALA A 589 -17.50 6.65 -17.06
N LEU A 590 -18.50 7.12 -16.32
CA LEU A 590 -18.45 8.32 -15.49
C LEU A 590 -18.67 7.95 -14.03
N ASN A 591 -17.91 8.59 -13.15
CA ASN A 591 -18.12 8.52 -11.71
C ASN A 591 -18.20 9.92 -11.13
N PHE A 592 -19.19 10.14 -10.27
CA PHE A 592 -19.30 11.35 -9.46
C PHE A 592 -19.28 10.96 -8.00
N ASN A 593 -18.51 11.67 -7.20
CA ASN A 593 -18.44 11.43 -5.78
C ASN A 593 -18.13 12.69 -4.97
N GLY A 594 -18.51 12.65 -3.69
CA GLY A 594 -18.28 13.72 -2.74
C GLY A 594 -17.83 13.19 -1.39
N HIS A 595 -16.96 13.94 -0.74
CA HIS A 595 -16.44 13.65 0.59
C HIS A 595 -16.54 14.90 1.44
N MET A 596 -16.97 14.77 2.68
CA MET A 596 -17.17 15.91 3.57
C MET A 596 -16.84 15.53 5.02
N GLY A 597 -15.97 16.31 5.65
CA GLY A 597 -15.78 16.29 7.08
C GLY A 597 -16.67 17.33 7.75
N LEU A 598 -17.60 16.89 8.59
CA LEU A 598 -18.56 17.75 9.28
C LEU A 598 -17.94 18.42 10.51
N ASN A 599 -18.55 19.50 10.99
CA ASN A 599 -18.09 20.24 12.18
C ASN A 599 -18.15 19.42 13.46
N ASN A 600 -18.99 18.37 13.53
CA ASN A 600 -19.04 17.43 14.65
C ASN A 600 -18.00 16.28 14.52
N ASN A 601 -17.05 16.38 13.56
CA ASN A 601 -16.02 15.39 13.23
C ASN A 601 -16.56 14.05 12.71
N TRP A 602 -17.73 14.05 12.14
CA TRP A 602 -18.18 12.94 11.30
C TRP A 602 -17.67 13.15 9.88
N ASP A 603 -17.35 12.07 9.20
CA ASP A 603 -17.03 12.09 7.79
C ASP A 603 -18.11 11.37 6.98
N VAL A 604 -18.55 11.99 5.91
CA VAL A 604 -19.60 11.48 5.01
C VAL A 604 -19.05 11.37 3.60
N HIS A 605 -19.31 10.26 2.96
CA HIS A 605 -18.85 9.93 1.62
C HIS A 605 -20.01 9.38 0.80
N LEU A 606 -20.18 9.87 -0.42
CA LEU A 606 -21.23 9.40 -1.33
C LEU A 606 -20.71 9.46 -2.76
N GLY A 607 -21.05 8.46 -3.56
CA GLY A 607 -20.67 8.44 -4.96
C GLY A 607 -21.40 7.37 -5.75
N GLY A 608 -21.16 7.40 -7.05
CA GLY A 608 -21.69 6.38 -7.94
C GLY A 608 -21.03 6.44 -9.32
N THR A 609 -20.98 5.29 -9.95
CA THR A 609 -20.46 5.07 -11.30
C THR A 609 -21.60 4.66 -12.22
N VAL A 610 -21.61 5.20 -13.43
CA VAL A 610 -22.49 4.79 -14.53
C VAL A 610 -21.61 4.39 -15.70
N GLY A 611 -21.83 3.20 -16.25
CA GLY A 611 -21.08 2.72 -17.42
C GLY A 611 -21.32 1.24 -17.72
N PRO A 612 -20.93 0.79 -18.91
CA PRO A 612 -20.43 1.60 -20.01
C PRO A 612 -21.50 2.52 -20.60
N LEU A 613 -21.07 3.72 -21.02
CA LEU A 613 -21.95 4.75 -21.64
C LEU A 613 -22.19 4.53 -23.13
N SER A 614 -21.37 3.70 -23.72
CA SER A 614 -21.45 3.33 -25.13
C SER A 614 -21.06 1.86 -25.30
N GLU A 615 -21.28 1.32 -26.50
CA GLU A 615 -20.94 -0.04 -26.83
C GLU A 615 -19.51 -0.39 -26.37
N SER A 616 -19.39 -1.38 -25.50
CA SER A 616 -18.14 -1.83 -24.90
C SER A 616 -18.17 -3.34 -24.70
N TYR A 617 -16.98 -3.94 -24.68
CA TYR A 617 -16.82 -5.39 -24.66
C TYR A 617 -15.94 -5.84 -23.50
N CYS A 618 -16.26 -7.00 -22.94
CA CYS A 618 -15.37 -7.74 -22.06
C CYS A 618 -14.61 -8.77 -22.90
N ASP A 619 -13.36 -8.48 -23.18
CA ASP A 619 -12.48 -9.35 -23.96
C ASP A 619 -11.92 -10.52 -23.13
N ARG A 620 -12.01 -10.47 -21.81
CA ARG A 620 -11.45 -11.47 -20.89
C ARG A 620 -12.50 -12.29 -20.14
N CYS A 621 -13.78 -11.95 -20.28
CA CYS A 621 -14.86 -12.64 -19.55
C CYS A 621 -15.00 -14.11 -19.95
N THR A 622 -14.75 -14.44 -21.20
CA THR A 622 -14.81 -15.80 -21.75
C THR A 622 -13.53 -16.62 -21.50
N ARG A 623 -12.51 -15.99 -20.90
CA ARG A 623 -11.19 -16.61 -20.61
C ARG A 623 -10.54 -17.24 -21.85
N GLY A 624 -10.42 -16.46 -22.90
CA GLY A 624 -9.76 -16.84 -24.16
C GLY A 624 -10.72 -17.20 -25.31
N GLY A 625 -12.02 -16.96 -25.12
CA GLY A 625 -13.05 -17.03 -26.15
C GLY A 625 -13.41 -15.64 -26.72
N PRO A 626 -14.53 -15.54 -27.46
CA PRO A 626 -14.96 -14.29 -28.10
C PRO A 626 -15.25 -13.18 -27.06
N SER A 627 -15.04 -11.95 -27.48
CA SER A 627 -15.40 -10.77 -26.66
C SER A 627 -16.92 -10.71 -26.44
N LEU A 628 -17.33 -10.50 -25.20
CA LEU A 628 -18.74 -10.41 -24.83
C LEU A 628 -19.13 -8.95 -24.62
N ARG A 629 -20.21 -8.50 -25.26
CA ARG A 629 -20.74 -7.13 -25.07
C ARG A 629 -21.14 -6.91 -23.61
N LYS A 630 -20.70 -5.79 -23.02
CA LYS A 630 -21.06 -5.39 -21.66
C LYS A 630 -22.41 -4.66 -21.68
N SER A 631 -23.23 -4.94 -20.69
CA SER A 631 -24.44 -4.15 -20.44
C SER A 631 -24.13 -2.94 -19.57
N GLY A 632 -24.88 -1.86 -19.75
CA GLY A 632 -24.81 -0.69 -18.89
C GLY A 632 -25.14 -1.02 -17.43
N GLY A 633 -24.52 -0.30 -16.51
CA GLY A 633 -24.69 -0.50 -15.08
C GLY A 633 -24.62 0.77 -14.25
N PHE A 634 -25.13 0.64 -13.02
CA PHE A 634 -25.07 1.69 -12.01
C PHE A 634 -24.50 1.10 -10.70
N PHE A 635 -23.53 1.79 -10.11
CA PHE A 635 -22.75 1.32 -8.97
C PHE A 635 -22.67 2.42 -7.89
N PRO A 636 -23.73 2.65 -7.11
CA PRO A 636 -23.71 3.60 -6.00
C PRO A 636 -22.97 3.04 -4.81
N TRP A 637 -22.33 3.94 -4.07
CA TRP A 637 -21.65 3.63 -2.82
C TRP A 637 -21.70 4.83 -1.88
N GLY A 638 -21.54 4.56 -0.60
CA GLY A 638 -21.45 5.61 0.41
C GLY A 638 -20.99 5.09 1.75
N GLY A 639 -20.69 6.02 2.63
CA GLY A 639 -20.23 5.71 3.97
C GLY A 639 -20.33 6.88 4.91
N VAL A 640 -20.41 6.55 6.19
CA VAL A 640 -20.36 7.50 7.29
C VAL A 640 -19.43 6.96 8.35
N ASN A 641 -18.55 7.83 8.88
CA ASN A 641 -17.70 7.54 10.02
C ASN A 641 -18.00 8.57 11.11
N THR A 642 -18.11 8.10 12.35
CA THR A 642 -18.32 8.97 13.51
C THR A 642 -16.98 9.51 14.06
N ASP A 643 -17.03 10.43 15.03
CA ASP A 643 -15.83 11.01 15.65
C ASP A 643 -14.98 9.93 16.36
N SER A 644 -13.82 9.61 15.80
CA SER A 644 -12.88 8.59 16.32
C SER A 644 -12.25 8.95 17.68
N ARG A 645 -12.39 10.20 18.14
CA ARG A 645 -11.90 10.67 19.45
C ARG A 645 -12.80 10.25 20.61
N LYS A 646 -14.01 9.79 20.31
CA LYS A 646 -14.97 9.34 21.34
C LYS A 646 -14.60 7.94 21.86
N VAL A 647 -15.06 7.63 23.07
CA VAL A 647 -14.89 6.28 23.68
C VAL A 647 -15.48 5.20 22.80
N VAL A 648 -16.62 5.50 22.19
CA VAL A 648 -17.26 4.65 21.18
C VAL A 648 -17.28 5.43 19.87
N SER A 649 -16.74 4.82 18.84
CA SER A 649 -16.78 5.33 17.46
C SER A 649 -17.13 4.21 16.50
N GLY A 650 -17.57 4.52 15.33
CA GLY A 650 -17.90 3.51 14.34
C GLY A 650 -18.28 4.12 13.01
N GLY A 651 -18.72 3.29 12.12
CA GLY A 651 -19.18 3.74 10.83
C GLY A 651 -19.91 2.62 10.09
N MET A 652 -20.43 2.98 8.95
CA MET A 652 -21.07 2.05 8.04
C MET A 652 -20.75 2.44 6.60
N TRP A 653 -20.32 1.46 5.82
CA TRP A 653 -20.13 1.60 4.38
C TRP A 653 -21.08 0.69 3.64
N PHE A 654 -21.64 1.19 2.56
CA PHE A 654 -22.49 0.41 1.66
C PHE A 654 -22.03 0.57 0.22
N ASN A 655 -22.26 -0.45 -0.57
CA ASN A 655 -22.16 -0.43 -2.02
C ASN A 655 -23.29 -1.25 -2.62
N ALA A 656 -23.72 -0.87 -3.81
CA ALA A 656 -24.69 -1.64 -4.57
C ALA A 656 -24.29 -1.66 -6.06
N SER A 657 -24.85 -2.59 -6.79
CA SER A 657 -24.66 -2.69 -8.24
C SER A 657 -25.94 -3.17 -8.92
N ARG A 658 -26.16 -2.67 -10.14
CA ARG A 658 -27.19 -3.18 -11.03
C ARG A 658 -26.69 -3.14 -12.45
N THR A 659 -26.63 -4.32 -13.09
CA THR A 659 -26.13 -4.51 -14.46
C THR A 659 -26.99 -5.50 -15.22
N ASP A 660 -26.61 -5.86 -16.45
CA ASP A 660 -27.25 -6.90 -17.26
C ASP A 660 -28.76 -6.68 -17.39
N GLU A 661 -29.16 -5.41 -17.72
CA GLU A 661 -30.55 -5.00 -17.84
C GLU A 661 -31.37 -5.24 -16.56
N GLY A 662 -30.68 -5.29 -15.40
CA GLY A 662 -31.29 -5.53 -14.10
C GLY A 662 -31.30 -7.00 -13.65
N LYS A 663 -30.79 -7.93 -14.48
CA LYS A 663 -30.68 -9.35 -14.15
C LYS A 663 -29.57 -9.62 -13.14
N SER A 664 -28.55 -8.76 -13.11
CA SER A 664 -27.47 -8.80 -12.12
C SER A 664 -27.62 -7.66 -11.12
N HIS A 665 -27.50 -7.97 -9.85
CA HIS A 665 -27.51 -6.98 -8.78
C HIS A 665 -26.71 -7.45 -7.57
N GLY A 666 -26.09 -6.49 -6.90
CA GLY A 666 -25.30 -6.75 -5.71
C GLY A 666 -25.60 -5.71 -4.62
N ILE A 667 -25.37 -6.10 -3.37
CA ILE A 667 -25.37 -5.21 -2.22
C ILE A 667 -24.28 -5.62 -1.26
N GLY A 668 -23.54 -4.65 -0.75
CA GLY A 668 -22.55 -4.82 0.32
C GLY A 668 -22.82 -3.86 1.47
N LEU A 669 -22.70 -4.36 2.69
CA LEU A 669 -22.85 -3.60 3.93
C LEU A 669 -21.68 -3.92 4.85
N ASN A 670 -21.00 -2.88 5.35
CA ASN A 670 -19.80 -3.02 6.18
C ASN A 670 -19.87 -2.08 7.40
N PRO A 671 -20.72 -2.36 8.42
CA PRO A 671 -20.71 -1.64 9.68
C PRO A 671 -19.50 -2.05 10.53
N TYR A 672 -18.99 -1.11 11.31
CA TYR A 672 -17.97 -1.37 12.32
C TYR A 672 -18.16 -0.49 13.54
N ILE A 673 -17.66 -0.96 14.67
CA ILE A 673 -17.65 -0.24 15.92
C ILE A 673 -16.30 -0.43 16.63
N ASN A 674 -15.77 0.64 17.18
CA ASN A 674 -14.54 0.65 17.95
C ASN A 674 -14.82 1.18 19.36
N PHE A 675 -14.22 0.53 20.35
CA PHE A 675 -14.28 0.87 21.75
C PHE A 675 -12.90 1.20 22.27
N ARG A 676 -12.76 2.30 22.97
CA ARG A 676 -11.57 2.67 23.74
C ARG A 676 -11.91 2.57 25.22
N PHE A 677 -11.67 1.41 25.82
CA PHE A 677 -11.99 1.15 27.23
C PHE A 677 -11.12 1.95 28.20
N SER A 678 -9.89 2.21 27.80
CA SER A 678 -8.92 3.03 28.54
C SER A 678 -7.87 3.59 27.58
N SER A 679 -6.92 4.37 28.10
CA SER A 679 -5.72 4.75 27.33
C SER A 679 -4.92 3.54 26.86
N ARG A 680 -5.00 2.39 27.54
CA ARG A 680 -4.23 1.16 27.26
C ARG A 680 -4.96 0.10 26.47
N MET A 681 -6.29 0.14 26.41
CA MET A 681 -7.10 -0.93 25.83
C MET A 681 -8.08 -0.41 24.79
N GLN A 682 -7.96 -0.96 23.58
CA GLN A 682 -8.85 -0.70 22.46
C GLN A 682 -9.36 -2.01 21.88
N ALA A 683 -10.62 -2.03 21.48
CA ALA A 683 -11.20 -3.13 20.75
C ALA A 683 -12.07 -2.63 19.61
N GLY A 684 -12.10 -3.39 18.52
CA GLY A 684 -12.95 -3.09 17.37
C GLY A 684 -13.59 -4.35 16.83
N VAL A 685 -14.82 -4.21 16.35
CA VAL A 685 -15.56 -5.27 15.65
C VAL A 685 -16.13 -4.69 14.37
N GLY A 686 -15.85 -5.36 13.26
CA GLY A 686 -16.43 -5.06 11.95
C GLY A 686 -17.22 -6.27 11.46
N PHE A 687 -18.27 -6.00 10.72
CA PHE A 687 -19.11 -7.01 10.08
C PHE A 687 -19.21 -6.68 8.60
N GLY A 688 -19.00 -7.66 7.73
CA GLY A 688 -19.16 -7.55 6.29
C GLY A 688 -20.23 -8.50 5.80
N TYR A 689 -21.20 -7.95 5.10
CA TYR A 689 -22.21 -8.73 4.39
C TYR A 689 -22.20 -8.34 2.92
N GLN A 690 -22.05 -9.32 2.04
CA GLN A 690 -22.13 -9.11 0.60
C GLN A 690 -23.04 -10.18 -0.03
N GLN A 691 -24.01 -9.72 -0.78
CA GLN A 691 -24.79 -10.54 -1.69
C GLN A 691 -24.50 -10.12 -3.12
N ASN A 692 -24.16 -11.09 -3.96
CA ASN A 692 -23.84 -10.90 -5.37
C ASN A 692 -24.71 -11.87 -6.18
N ARG A 693 -25.63 -11.35 -6.96
CA ARG A 693 -26.39 -12.08 -7.97
C ARG A 693 -25.89 -11.62 -9.33
N ASN A 694 -25.07 -12.46 -9.95
CA ASN A 694 -24.38 -12.14 -11.21
C ASN A 694 -24.85 -13.08 -12.32
N ASN A 695 -25.58 -12.54 -13.27
CA ASN A 695 -26.11 -13.32 -14.39
C ASN A 695 -25.06 -13.55 -15.49
N THR A 696 -23.93 -12.84 -15.44
CA THR A 696 -22.81 -12.96 -16.39
C THR A 696 -21.56 -13.49 -15.68
N GLN A 697 -21.74 -14.46 -14.76
CA GLN A 697 -20.61 -15.12 -14.11
C GLN A 697 -20.03 -16.20 -15.01
N TRP A 698 -18.74 -16.11 -15.34
CA TRP A 698 -18.04 -17.20 -16.00
C TRP A 698 -18.15 -18.49 -15.17
N PHE A 699 -18.52 -19.58 -15.81
CA PHE A 699 -18.74 -20.88 -15.16
C PHE A 699 -17.65 -21.88 -15.53
N GLY A 700 -17.30 -21.97 -16.81
CA GLY A 700 -16.26 -22.87 -17.30
C GLY A 700 -16.11 -22.82 -18.82
N ASN A 701 -14.99 -23.35 -19.30
CA ASN A 701 -14.77 -23.62 -20.73
C ASN A 701 -14.72 -25.14 -20.89
N PHE A 702 -15.62 -25.70 -21.68
CA PHE A 702 -15.78 -27.15 -21.90
C PHE A 702 -15.51 -27.46 -23.35
N SER A 703 -14.70 -28.47 -23.61
CA SER A 703 -14.48 -28.97 -24.97
C SER A 703 -15.35 -30.20 -25.21
N ASP A 704 -16.05 -30.25 -26.35
CA ASP A 704 -16.80 -31.40 -26.80
C ASP A 704 -15.89 -32.46 -27.47
N SER A 705 -16.47 -33.56 -27.87
CA SER A 705 -15.75 -34.67 -28.55
C SER A 705 -15.19 -34.29 -29.92
N LEU A 706 -15.64 -33.21 -30.53
CA LEU A 706 -15.16 -32.64 -31.78
C LEU A 706 -14.07 -31.60 -31.60
N GLY A 707 -13.70 -31.28 -30.33
CA GLY A 707 -12.71 -30.26 -29.98
C GLY A 707 -13.24 -28.84 -29.98
N THR A 708 -14.57 -28.64 -30.12
CA THR A 708 -15.18 -27.32 -30.01
C THR A 708 -15.22 -26.89 -28.57
N THR A 709 -14.74 -25.67 -28.29
CA THR A 709 -14.76 -25.12 -26.93
C THR A 709 -16.06 -24.30 -26.69
N HIS A 710 -16.80 -24.70 -25.68
CA HIS A 710 -18.00 -24.01 -25.18
C HIS A 710 -17.66 -23.09 -24.04
N TYR A 711 -17.80 -21.79 -24.22
CA TYR A 711 -17.53 -20.77 -23.21
C TYR A 711 -18.79 -20.51 -22.39
N SER A 712 -18.88 -21.08 -21.20
CA SER A 712 -20.11 -21.06 -20.45
C SER A 712 -20.15 -20.00 -19.34
N PHE A 713 -21.34 -19.49 -19.14
CA PHE A 713 -21.73 -18.54 -18.10
C PHE A 713 -22.92 -19.09 -17.32
N ALA A 714 -23.07 -18.64 -16.09
CA ALA A 714 -24.19 -19.02 -15.25
C ALA A 714 -24.69 -17.83 -14.42
N HIS A 715 -25.92 -17.94 -13.92
CA HIS A 715 -26.41 -17.09 -12.86
C HIS A 715 -25.80 -17.55 -11.54
N LEU A 716 -24.92 -16.74 -10.99
CA LEU A 716 -24.33 -16.94 -9.66
C LEU A 716 -25.19 -16.22 -8.61
N ASN A 717 -25.63 -16.96 -7.60
CA ASN A 717 -26.14 -16.37 -6.36
C ASN A 717 -25.13 -16.63 -5.24
N GLN A 718 -24.33 -15.61 -4.92
CA GLN A 718 -23.27 -15.69 -3.92
C GLN A 718 -23.63 -14.85 -2.70
N ARG A 719 -23.34 -15.39 -1.53
CA ARG A 719 -23.39 -14.68 -0.26
C ARG A 719 -22.06 -14.82 0.46
N THR A 720 -21.52 -13.70 0.89
CA THR A 720 -20.29 -13.65 1.68
C THR A 720 -20.59 -12.92 2.98
N VAL A 721 -20.22 -13.54 4.09
CA VAL A 721 -20.31 -12.97 5.43
C VAL A 721 -18.93 -13.05 6.08
N SER A 722 -18.45 -11.93 6.55
CA SER A 722 -17.18 -11.83 7.27
C SER A 722 -17.38 -11.05 8.57
N MET A 723 -16.60 -11.38 9.58
CA MET A 723 -16.47 -10.57 10.78
C MET A 723 -15.00 -10.38 11.05
N ASN A 724 -14.61 -9.24 11.57
CA ASN A 724 -13.28 -9.03 12.09
C ASN A 724 -13.39 -8.52 13.52
N ALA A 725 -12.56 -9.06 14.40
CA ALA A 725 -12.44 -8.60 15.77
C ALA A 725 -10.96 -8.32 16.04
N ARG A 726 -10.68 -7.18 16.64
CA ARG A 726 -9.32 -6.79 17.02
C ARG A 726 -9.33 -6.28 18.46
N VAL A 727 -8.36 -6.70 19.23
CA VAL A 727 -8.12 -6.21 20.60
C VAL A 727 -6.65 -5.86 20.71
N ASN A 728 -6.36 -4.63 21.11
CA ASN A 728 -5.01 -4.15 21.37
C ASN A 728 -4.91 -3.76 22.84
N TYR A 729 -3.94 -4.32 23.54
CA TYR A 729 -3.63 -3.97 24.92
C TYR A 729 -2.15 -3.57 25.04
N THR A 730 -1.93 -2.34 25.48
CA THR A 730 -0.59 -1.77 25.63
C THR A 730 -0.25 -1.69 27.11
N PHE A 731 0.65 -2.55 27.58
CA PHE A 731 1.14 -2.53 28.97
C PHE A 731 2.05 -1.32 29.22
N THR A 732 3.02 -1.17 28.30
CA THR A 732 3.94 -0.02 28.17
C THR A 732 4.16 0.23 26.68
N PRO A 733 4.74 1.36 26.24
CA PRO A 733 5.08 1.58 24.84
C PRO A 733 5.90 0.44 24.20
N ASP A 734 6.67 -0.26 25.05
CA ASP A 734 7.55 -1.34 24.61
C ASP A 734 6.96 -2.74 24.74
N LEU A 735 5.86 -2.93 25.50
CA LEU A 735 5.20 -4.22 25.71
C LEU A 735 3.74 -4.15 25.32
N THR A 736 3.38 -4.85 24.25
CA THR A 736 2.03 -4.86 23.67
C THR A 736 1.52 -6.28 23.47
N PHE A 737 0.20 -6.42 23.54
CA PHE A 737 -0.52 -7.61 23.14
C PHE A 737 -1.59 -7.23 22.13
N GLU A 738 -1.61 -7.93 21.00
CA GLU A 738 -2.56 -7.74 19.92
C GLU A 738 -3.27 -9.05 19.61
N PHE A 739 -4.57 -9.00 19.50
CA PHE A 739 -5.39 -10.13 19.05
C PHE A 739 -6.20 -9.72 17.84
N TYR A 740 -6.19 -10.56 16.83
CA TYR A 740 -7.00 -10.45 15.62
C TYR A 740 -7.74 -11.76 15.36
N GLY A 741 -9.02 -11.67 15.00
CA GLY A 741 -9.83 -12.81 14.60
C GLY A 741 -10.71 -12.47 13.42
N GLN A 742 -10.72 -13.33 12.38
CA GLN A 742 -11.51 -13.16 11.18
C GLN A 742 -12.19 -14.47 10.78
N PRO A 743 -13.41 -14.75 11.24
CA PRO A 743 -14.26 -15.75 10.61
C PRO A 743 -14.82 -15.22 9.29
N PHE A 744 -14.82 -16.07 8.28
CA PHE A 744 -15.22 -15.77 6.90
C PHE A 744 -15.98 -16.96 6.31
N VAL A 745 -17.13 -16.70 5.69
CA VAL A 745 -17.92 -17.70 4.98
C VAL A 745 -18.39 -17.11 3.65
N SER A 746 -18.10 -17.81 2.56
CA SER A 746 -18.63 -17.47 1.23
C SER A 746 -19.26 -18.70 0.60
N THR A 747 -20.52 -18.58 0.22
CA THR A 747 -21.29 -19.66 -0.45
C THR A 747 -21.82 -19.14 -1.78
N GLY A 748 -21.82 -19.98 -2.80
CA GLY A 748 -22.37 -19.65 -4.12
C GLY A 748 -23.06 -20.84 -4.77
N THR A 749 -24.15 -20.56 -5.47
CA THR A 749 -24.84 -21.53 -6.33
C THR A 749 -24.94 -20.99 -7.74
N TYR A 750 -24.68 -21.87 -8.70
CA TYR A 750 -24.81 -21.60 -10.11
C TYR A 750 -26.10 -22.21 -10.65
N SER A 751 -26.84 -21.45 -11.42
CA SER A 751 -28.06 -21.87 -12.12
C SER A 751 -28.10 -21.22 -13.51
N ASP A 752 -29.04 -21.61 -14.34
CA ASP A 752 -29.22 -21.07 -15.68
C ASP A 752 -27.91 -21.05 -16.48
N ILE A 753 -27.29 -22.24 -16.61
CA ILE A 753 -26.00 -22.38 -17.29
C ILE A 753 -26.22 -22.25 -18.78
N ARG A 754 -25.47 -21.37 -19.43
CA ARG A 754 -25.57 -20.99 -20.81
C ARG A 754 -24.19 -20.89 -21.43
N GLN A 755 -24.07 -21.02 -22.74
CA GLN A 755 -22.86 -20.73 -23.47
C GLN A 755 -22.98 -19.41 -24.24
N VAL A 756 -21.85 -18.82 -24.59
CA VAL A 756 -21.81 -17.69 -25.52
C VAL A 756 -22.40 -18.12 -26.87
N SER A 757 -23.33 -17.36 -27.41
CA SER A 757 -23.95 -17.60 -28.70
C SER A 757 -23.05 -17.21 -29.90
N SER A 758 -23.52 -17.41 -31.10
CA SER A 758 -22.85 -16.92 -32.32
C SER A 758 -22.87 -15.37 -32.43
N THR A 759 -23.62 -14.69 -31.59
CA THR A 759 -23.79 -13.22 -31.58
C THR A 759 -23.42 -12.61 -30.20
N PRO A 760 -22.17 -12.77 -29.71
CA PRO A 760 -21.74 -12.28 -28.40
C PRO A 760 -21.80 -10.75 -28.26
N GLY A 761 -21.85 -10.05 -29.41
CA GLY A 761 -21.98 -8.60 -29.50
C GLY A 761 -23.42 -8.09 -29.63
N ALA A 762 -24.42 -8.95 -29.52
CA ALA A 762 -25.81 -8.53 -29.67
C ALA A 762 -26.20 -7.45 -28.66
N GLU A 763 -27.06 -6.50 -29.09
CA GLU A 763 -27.57 -5.46 -28.21
C GLU A 763 -28.46 -6.08 -27.14
N ASP A 764 -29.41 -6.92 -27.54
CA ASP A 764 -30.21 -7.73 -26.64
C ASP A 764 -29.33 -8.66 -25.81
N TYR A 765 -29.44 -8.54 -24.49
CA TYR A 765 -28.66 -9.33 -23.53
C TYR A 765 -28.84 -10.84 -23.73
N ASP A 766 -30.07 -11.30 -23.89
CA ASP A 766 -30.34 -12.76 -23.99
C ASP A 766 -29.83 -13.36 -25.28
N ALA A 767 -29.81 -12.60 -26.39
CA ALA A 767 -29.26 -13.04 -27.66
C ALA A 767 -27.75 -13.33 -27.63
N ARG A 768 -27.03 -12.83 -26.61
CA ARG A 768 -25.58 -13.12 -26.42
C ARG A 768 -25.32 -14.51 -25.93
N PHE A 769 -26.33 -15.24 -25.51
CA PHE A 769 -26.24 -16.57 -24.92
C PHE A 769 -27.17 -17.58 -25.62
N SER A 770 -26.79 -18.83 -25.57
CA SER A 770 -27.59 -19.97 -26.00
C SER A 770 -27.60 -21.07 -24.92
N PRO A 771 -28.62 -21.94 -24.88
CA PRO A 771 -28.67 -23.03 -23.91
C PRO A 771 -27.41 -23.90 -23.93
N PHE A 772 -26.95 -24.31 -22.74
CA PHE A 772 -25.82 -25.24 -22.60
C PHE A 772 -26.03 -26.15 -21.38
N THR A 773 -25.76 -27.43 -21.58
CA THR A 773 -25.77 -28.41 -20.48
C THR A 773 -24.34 -28.84 -20.20
N PRO A 774 -23.78 -28.50 -19.02
CA PRO A 774 -22.41 -28.92 -18.68
C PRO A 774 -22.34 -30.42 -18.40
N PRO A 775 -21.14 -31.04 -18.40
CA PRO A 775 -20.97 -32.44 -17.99
C PRO A 775 -21.62 -32.70 -16.61
N PRO A 776 -22.21 -33.91 -16.42
CA PRO A 776 -22.98 -34.22 -15.20
C PRO A 776 -22.21 -34.07 -13.88
N GLU A 777 -20.88 -34.28 -13.91
CA GLU A 777 -19.99 -34.17 -12.75
C GLU A 777 -19.59 -32.72 -12.40
N THR A 778 -20.05 -31.72 -13.18
CA THR A 778 -19.68 -30.32 -12.97
C THR A 778 -20.31 -29.77 -11.71
N ASN A 779 -19.49 -29.21 -10.85
CA ASN A 779 -19.95 -28.60 -9.60
C ASN A 779 -20.72 -27.31 -9.85
N THR A 780 -21.96 -27.27 -9.37
CA THR A 780 -22.84 -26.08 -9.49
C THR A 780 -22.96 -25.30 -8.19
N ALA A 781 -22.10 -25.56 -7.22
CA ALA A 781 -22.09 -24.85 -5.96
C ALA A 781 -20.68 -24.84 -5.34
N PHE A 782 -20.42 -23.86 -4.50
CA PHE A 782 -19.23 -23.84 -3.66
C PHE A 782 -19.54 -23.29 -2.27
N LYS A 783 -18.78 -23.75 -1.30
CA LYS A 783 -18.73 -23.22 0.06
C LYS A 783 -17.28 -23.09 0.44
N PHE A 784 -16.85 -21.89 0.82
CA PHE A 784 -15.55 -21.62 1.39
C PHE A 784 -15.74 -21.04 2.78
N THR A 785 -15.15 -21.68 3.78
CA THR A 785 -15.16 -21.23 5.16
C THR A 785 -13.76 -21.13 5.69
N GLN A 786 -13.44 -20.04 6.39
CA GLN A 786 -12.13 -19.83 6.97
C GLN A 786 -12.24 -19.07 8.28
N LEU A 787 -11.53 -19.53 9.30
CA LEU A 787 -11.22 -18.77 10.51
C LEU A 787 -9.72 -18.51 10.53
N ARG A 788 -9.34 -17.27 10.69
CA ARG A 788 -7.97 -16.87 10.98
C ARG A 788 -7.93 -16.10 12.27
N THR A 789 -7.07 -16.52 13.19
CA THR A 789 -6.79 -15.77 14.40
C THR A 789 -5.30 -15.61 14.57
N ASN A 790 -4.90 -14.49 15.13
CA ASN A 790 -3.51 -14.20 15.42
C ASN A 790 -3.43 -13.47 16.78
N ALA A 791 -2.67 -14.02 17.70
CA ALA A 791 -2.36 -13.38 18.97
C ALA A 791 -0.85 -13.13 19.03
N VAL A 792 -0.48 -11.88 19.25
CA VAL A 792 0.92 -11.43 19.22
C VAL A 792 1.22 -10.69 20.50
N ALA A 793 2.18 -11.19 21.27
CA ALA A 793 2.85 -10.44 22.31
C ALA A 793 4.19 -9.94 21.76
N ARG A 794 4.41 -8.62 21.78
CA ARG A 794 5.66 -7.99 21.36
C ARG A 794 6.27 -7.26 22.54
N TRP A 795 7.52 -7.54 22.78
CA TRP A 795 8.31 -6.87 23.80
C TRP A 795 9.63 -6.35 23.24
N GLU A 796 9.80 -5.05 23.26
CA GLU A 796 11.08 -4.39 22.99
C GLU A 796 11.82 -4.26 24.31
N TYR A 797 12.52 -5.34 24.71
CA TYR A 797 13.18 -5.44 26.03
C TYR A 797 14.42 -4.53 26.13
N ARG A 798 14.89 -4.00 25.02
CA ARG A 798 15.98 -3.04 24.87
C ARG A 798 15.78 -2.29 23.54
N PRO A 799 16.15 -1.02 23.41
CA PRO A 799 16.02 -0.29 22.13
C PRO A 799 16.58 -1.10 20.95
N GLY A 800 15.74 -1.34 19.93
CA GLY A 800 16.08 -2.15 18.76
C GLY A 800 16.10 -3.66 18.97
N SER A 801 15.97 -4.18 20.19
CA SER A 801 15.99 -5.63 20.51
C SER A 801 14.59 -6.09 20.89
N THR A 802 14.06 -7.09 20.19
CA THR A 802 12.66 -7.48 20.31
C THR A 802 12.47 -8.97 20.57
N LEU A 803 11.44 -9.29 21.36
CA LEU A 803 10.90 -10.62 21.54
C LEU A 803 9.45 -10.63 21.03
N PHE A 804 9.15 -11.55 20.13
CA PHE A 804 7.79 -11.85 19.68
C PHE A 804 7.39 -13.23 20.14
N ILE A 805 6.17 -13.32 20.68
CA ILE A 805 5.48 -14.58 20.96
C ILE A 805 4.19 -14.53 20.16
N VAL A 806 4.04 -15.44 19.21
CA VAL A 806 2.93 -15.46 18.26
C VAL A 806 2.20 -16.79 18.32
N TRP A 807 0.89 -16.74 18.42
CA TRP A 807 0.01 -17.86 18.20
C TRP A 807 -0.92 -17.54 17.03
N GLN A 808 -0.76 -18.32 15.97
CA GLN A 808 -1.67 -18.32 14.82
C GLN A 808 -2.57 -19.55 14.88
N HIS A 809 -3.87 -19.34 14.73
CA HIS A 809 -4.84 -20.42 14.70
C HIS A 809 -5.70 -20.24 13.45
N GLY A 810 -5.73 -21.27 12.63
CA GLY A 810 -6.49 -21.34 11.39
C GLY A 810 -7.47 -22.49 11.39
N ARG A 811 -8.60 -22.33 10.70
CA ARG A 811 -9.51 -23.39 10.31
C ARG A 811 -9.98 -23.08 8.92
N GLN A 812 -10.00 -24.04 8.03
CA GLN A 812 -10.43 -23.85 6.66
C GLN A 812 -11.13 -25.08 6.12
N ASP A 813 -12.19 -24.86 5.36
CA ASP A 813 -12.83 -25.88 4.55
C ASP A 813 -13.27 -25.29 3.22
N ALA A 814 -13.11 -26.07 2.16
CA ALA A 814 -13.62 -25.75 0.84
C ALA A 814 -14.39 -26.97 0.31
N SER A 815 -15.67 -26.81 0.02
CA SER A 815 -16.51 -27.85 -0.47
C SER A 815 -17.36 -27.38 -1.65
N ASN A 816 -17.77 -28.34 -2.47
CA ASN A 816 -18.63 -28.11 -3.63
C ASN A 816 -20.13 -28.24 -3.30
N ARG A 817 -20.47 -28.27 -2.00
CA ARG A 817 -21.85 -28.45 -1.54
C ARG A 817 -22.29 -27.20 -0.79
N THR A 818 -23.42 -26.64 -1.19
CA THR A 818 -24.19 -25.73 -0.35
C THR A 818 -25.31 -26.54 0.29
N ASN A 819 -25.33 -26.65 1.60
CA ASN A 819 -26.38 -27.40 2.29
C ASN A 819 -27.73 -26.66 2.35
N GLY A 820 -27.88 -25.55 1.60
CA GLY A 820 -29.06 -24.68 1.68
C GLY A 820 -29.25 -24.03 3.07
N GLN A 821 -28.18 -24.04 3.89
CA GLN A 821 -28.25 -23.62 5.29
C GLN A 821 -28.11 -22.10 5.42
N SER A 822 -28.53 -21.60 6.57
CA SER A 822 -28.31 -20.20 6.92
C SER A 822 -26.83 -19.96 7.19
N TRP A 823 -26.34 -18.76 6.87
CA TRP A 823 -24.96 -18.35 7.15
C TRP A 823 -24.57 -18.50 8.63
N MET A 824 -25.52 -18.42 9.56
CA MET A 824 -25.29 -18.66 10.99
C MET A 824 -24.86 -20.11 11.28
N ARG A 825 -25.43 -21.08 10.56
CA ARG A 825 -25.04 -22.48 10.70
C ARG A 825 -23.68 -22.73 10.09
N ASP A 826 -23.41 -22.13 8.93
CA ASP A 826 -22.08 -22.18 8.29
C ASP A 826 -20.99 -21.60 9.20
N TYR A 827 -21.30 -20.55 9.96
CA TYR A 827 -20.41 -20.01 11.00
C TYR A 827 -20.24 -20.99 12.18
N GLY A 828 -21.30 -21.65 12.59
CA GLY A 828 -21.25 -22.70 13.64
C GLY A 828 -20.34 -23.85 13.23
N ASP A 829 -20.51 -24.34 12.01
CA ASP A 829 -19.71 -25.43 11.41
C ASP A 829 -18.23 -25.09 11.37
N LEU A 830 -17.87 -23.83 11.16
CA LEU A 830 -16.48 -23.34 11.11
C LEU A 830 -15.71 -23.65 12.39
N PHE A 831 -16.38 -23.53 13.55
CA PHE A 831 -15.75 -23.84 14.85
C PHE A 831 -15.62 -25.34 15.13
N GLY A 832 -16.32 -26.18 14.38
CA GLY A 832 -16.18 -27.64 14.39
C GLY A 832 -15.03 -28.18 13.52
N LEU A 833 -14.48 -27.37 12.60
CA LEU A 833 -13.38 -27.78 11.72
C LEU A 833 -12.10 -28.04 12.52
N HIS A 834 -11.23 -28.88 11.96
CA HIS A 834 -9.94 -29.18 12.55
C HIS A 834 -9.04 -27.93 12.53
N PRO A 835 -8.41 -27.56 13.66
CA PRO A 835 -7.55 -26.39 13.71
C PRO A 835 -6.14 -26.66 13.22
N ASP A 836 -5.59 -25.70 12.49
CA ASP A 836 -4.15 -25.58 12.26
C ASP A 836 -3.59 -24.55 13.26
N ASN A 837 -2.55 -24.92 13.99
CA ASN A 837 -1.91 -24.03 14.95
C ASN A 837 -0.45 -23.82 14.61
N THR A 838 0.00 -22.58 14.73
CA THR A 838 1.42 -22.24 14.68
C THR A 838 1.78 -21.44 15.92
N PHE A 839 2.72 -21.93 16.70
CA PHE A 839 3.34 -21.20 17.79
C PHE A 839 4.74 -20.79 17.36
N LEU A 840 5.03 -19.50 17.46
CA LEU A 840 6.30 -18.94 17.05
C LEU A 840 6.87 -18.07 18.17
N ILE A 841 8.16 -18.23 18.44
CA ILE A 841 8.93 -17.32 19.28
C ILE A 841 10.10 -16.81 18.44
N LYS A 842 10.18 -15.48 18.28
CA LYS A 842 11.29 -14.82 17.60
C LYS A 842 11.98 -13.89 18.57
N ALA A 843 13.28 -14.10 18.77
CA ALA A 843 14.13 -13.23 19.56
C ALA A 843 15.16 -12.57 18.64
N ALA A 844 15.24 -11.26 18.69
CA ALA A 844 16.21 -10.46 17.95
C ALA A 844 17.02 -9.59 18.92
N TYR A 845 18.32 -9.49 18.70
CA TYR A 845 19.22 -8.69 19.52
C TYR A 845 19.94 -7.66 18.64
N TRP A 846 19.73 -6.39 18.94
CA TRP A 846 20.34 -5.30 18.19
C TRP A 846 21.68 -4.88 18.80
N LEU A 847 22.72 -4.90 17.96
CA LEU A 847 24.06 -4.45 18.26
C LEU A 847 24.39 -3.22 17.42
N ASN A 848 24.82 -2.15 18.03
CA ASN A 848 25.28 -0.92 17.37
C ASN A 848 26.70 -0.60 17.84
N ARG A 849 27.57 -0.26 16.86
CA ARG A 849 28.95 0.17 17.14
C ARG A 849 29.32 1.41 16.35
#